data_fbd08a91bd13b832085c8459a0a11910
#
_entry.id   fbd08a91bd13b832085c8459a0a11910
#
_cell.length_a   1.000
_cell.length_b   1.000
_cell.length_c   1.000
_cell.angle_alpha   90.00
_cell.angle_beta   90.00
_cell.angle_gamma   90.00
#
_symmetry.space_group_name_H-M   'P 1'
#
loop_
_entity.id
_entity.type
_entity.pdbx_description
1 polymer ?
#
loop_
_entity_poly.entity_id
_entity_poly.type
_entity_poly.pdbx_seq_one_letter_code
_entity_poly.pdbx_strand_id
1 'polypeptide(L)'
;QMVASQKKSTTKSVSSKGGKQFTPFEIDAANYEENRHFFLSQYFHDRYDEWMRSLPNLTSGMKINRVEVWVTNKTGTTSNTRNIIALTDLGENTRVSNPIWATTGQPVPSNASNSEYSAMTTQYAGAREIDQTSTVLDAIPGFAGGTDYEKLEKARLLSSSEYTVNTALGYISLKTGLQTDQVLAIAYEYTYGGVTYQVGEFASDNTDVSKALFVKSLKNTSNNPSQGNWGLMMKNVYYLASSVEKEKFRLDVKFQSDTAGVYLSYIPEPQVKNQTLIKVLGADRLDNNNKAHSNGYFDYVEGYTVTNGRVFFPVAEPFGKHIYNYLTSKGVTADQASKYAFTELYDSTKTVAKQIAEKDKYVLMGQFRGTSANVISLGAYNIPQGSVVVTAGGVTLAEGTDYSVDYSGGEVTILNQSIIDAGTSVNVSLESNTDYAQERKTMFGLNWEYDISKNFQLSGTFQHLSEQPLTNKVNMGSEPLNNTIWGLNINWKKESQWLTNMLDKIPLLHLTQPSSISFSGEFAQLIAGQSHGTQDNASYIDDFENTKNTIDVSTPTSWIISSVPSMFQESNDKNTLRSGFNRSRMAWYTIDPLFTRRSSSLTPGHIKSDLDQLSNHYVREIYVNELFPNRDQSAYNGSTSTLSILNLAYYPNERGPYNFNPDINYDGTLNNPQQHWGGMM
;
A
#
# COMPACT_ATOMS: atom_id res chain seq x y z
N GLN A 1 43.57 17.78 5.01
CA GLN A 1 42.40 18.03 4.14
C GLN A 1 41.15 18.14 5.02
N MET A 2 40.34 19.15 4.80
CA MET A 2 39.11 19.37 5.54
C MET A 2 37.95 19.41 4.55
N VAL A 3 36.87 18.69 4.84
CA VAL A 3 35.66 18.66 4.03
C VAL A 3 34.46 18.93 4.94
N ALA A 4 33.61 19.86 4.53
CA ALA A 4 32.33 20.08 5.18
C ALA A 4 31.25 20.10 4.08
N SER A 5 30.19 19.33 4.27
CA SER A 5 29.06 19.28 3.33
C SER A 5 27.75 19.30 4.09
N GLN A 6 26.76 19.93 3.48
CA GLN A 6 25.39 19.94 3.99
C GLN A 6 24.46 19.64 2.83
N LYS A 7 23.66 18.58 2.95
CA LYS A 7 22.64 18.22 1.98
C LYS A 7 21.30 18.80 2.40
N LYS A 8 20.71 19.66 1.56
CA LYS A 8 19.39 20.29 1.79
C LYS A 8 18.35 19.90 0.76
N SER A 9 18.78 19.48 -0.45
CA SER A 9 17.90 19.08 -1.55
C SER A 9 18.61 18.08 -2.44
N THR A 10 17.86 17.30 -3.21
CA THR A 10 18.40 16.44 -4.25
C THR A 10 17.98 16.97 -5.62
N THR A 11 18.92 17.06 -6.54
CA THR A 11 18.63 17.35 -7.93
C THR A 11 18.23 16.05 -8.62
N LYS A 12 17.06 16.02 -9.24
CA LYS A 12 16.58 14.93 -10.06
C LYS A 12 16.60 15.35 -11.52
N SER A 13 16.98 14.49 -12.41
CA SER A 13 16.88 14.74 -13.86
C SER A 13 16.07 13.65 -14.51
N VAL A 14 15.20 14.05 -15.41
CA VAL A 14 14.36 13.16 -16.21
C VAL A 14 14.57 13.48 -17.68
N SER A 15 14.81 12.48 -18.52
CA SER A 15 15.02 12.68 -19.95
C SER A 15 13.92 11.99 -20.76
N SER A 16 13.44 12.70 -21.79
CA SER A 16 12.48 12.21 -22.78
C SER A 16 13.09 12.29 -24.17
N LYS A 17 12.92 11.27 -24.99
CA LYS A 17 13.37 11.25 -26.38
C LYS A 17 12.22 10.92 -27.31
N GLY A 18 11.97 11.77 -28.28
CA GLY A 18 10.89 11.59 -29.25
C GLY A 18 9.50 11.79 -28.63
N GLY A 19 9.36 12.75 -27.71
CA GLY A 19 8.08 13.10 -27.07
C GLY A 19 7.52 12.11 -26.06
N LYS A 20 8.22 11.01 -25.79
CA LYS A 20 7.82 10.03 -24.79
C LYS A 20 8.94 9.83 -23.76
N GLN A 21 8.58 10.00 -22.50
CA GLN A 21 9.51 9.95 -21.36
C GLN A 21 9.90 8.51 -21.01
N PHE A 22 11.20 8.30 -20.72
CA PHE A 22 11.68 7.16 -19.97
C PHE A 22 11.71 7.49 -18.49
N THR A 23 10.87 6.81 -17.72
CA THR A 23 10.83 6.97 -16.28
C THR A 23 11.61 5.83 -15.64
N PRO A 24 12.72 6.10 -14.95
CA PRO A 24 13.39 5.09 -14.14
C PRO A 24 12.56 4.80 -12.89
N PHE A 25 12.63 3.57 -12.42
CA PHE A 25 12.01 3.18 -11.16
C PHE A 25 12.94 2.30 -10.34
N GLU A 26 12.76 2.38 -9.03
CA GLU A 26 13.41 1.56 -8.02
C GLU A 26 12.37 1.23 -6.96
N ILE A 27 12.09 -0.05 -6.74
CA ILE A 27 11.03 -0.51 -5.85
C ILE A 27 11.57 -1.71 -5.04
N ASP A 28 11.58 -1.60 -3.72
CA ASP A 28 11.94 -2.69 -2.85
C ASP A 28 10.92 -3.83 -2.93
N ALA A 29 11.36 -5.07 -2.77
CA ALA A 29 10.48 -6.24 -2.81
C ALA A 29 9.35 -6.18 -1.78
N ALA A 30 9.59 -5.55 -0.63
CA ALA A 30 8.56 -5.34 0.38
C ALA A 30 7.49 -4.30 -0.01
N ASN A 31 7.65 -3.56 -1.11
CA ASN A 31 6.71 -2.56 -1.58
C ASN A 31 5.67 -3.10 -2.60
N TYR A 32 5.26 -4.38 -2.46
CA TYR A 32 4.17 -4.94 -3.24
C TYR A 32 2.83 -4.22 -3.00
N GLU A 33 1.88 -4.32 -3.93
CA GLU A 33 0.53 -3.76 -3.75
C GLU A 33 -0.31 -4.62 -2.80
N GLU A 34 -0.42 -4.17 -1.56
CA GLU A 34 -1.18 -4.84 -0.50
C GLU A 34 -2.69 -4.62 -0.66
N ASN A 35 -3.50 -5.60 -0.24
CA ASN A 35 -4.98 -5.54 -0.17
C ASN A 35 -5.67 -5.18 -1.50
N ARG A 36 -5.10 -5.60 -2.63
CA ARG A 36 -5.62 -5.25 -3.95
C ARG A 36 -5.81 -6.43 -4.89
N HIS A 37 -4.94 -7.41 -4.83
CA HIS A 37 -4.93 -8.57 -5.71
C HIS A 37 -5.10 -9.84 -4.90
N PHE A 38 -6.04 -10.70 -5.31
CA PHE A 38 -6.37 -11.92 -4.54
C PHE A 38 -6.62 -13.12 -5.46
N PHE A 39 -6.02 -14.24 -5.14
CA PHE A 39 -6.42 -15.52 -5.70
C PHE A 39 -7.82 -15.89 -5.21
N LEU A 40 -8.63 -16.53 -6.05
CA LEU A 40 -9.99 -16.92 -5.70
C LEU A 40 -10.04 -18.15 -4.79
N SER A 41 -8.97 -18.94 -4.76
CA SER A 41 -8.77 -20.09 -3.85
C SER A 41 -7.29 -20.42 -3.72
N GLN A 42 -6.95 -21.21 -2.70
CA GLN A 42 -5.59 -21.74 -2.51
C GLN A 42 -5.19 -22.68 -3.69
N TYR A 43 -6.13 -23.33 -4.32
CA TYR A 43 -5.88 -24.13 -5.50
C TYR A 43 -5.28 -23.34 -6.66
N PHE A 44 -5.76 -22.11 -6.89
CA PHE A 44 -5.26 -21.24 -7.95
C PHE A 44 -3.90 -20.66 -7.58
N HIS A 45 -3.68 -20.31 -6.31
CA HIS A 45 -2.38 -19.93 -5.80
C HIS A 45 -1.32 -21.02 -6.04
N ASP A 46 -1.63 -22.27 -5.68
CA ASP A 46 -0.67 -23.38 -5.77
C ASP A 46 -0.32 -23.78 -7.22
N ARG A 47 -1.22 -23.49 -8.18
CA ARG A 47 -1.01 -23.77 -9.60
C ARG A 47 -0.52 -22.57 -10.41
N TYR A 48 -0.48 -21.42 -9.82
CA TYR A 48 -0.09 -20.18 -10.50
C TYR A 48 1.27 -20.30 -11.18
N ASP A 49 2.29 -20.76 -10.46
CA ASP A 49 3.66 -20.91 -10.96
C ASP A 49 3.74 -21.89 -12.14
N GLU A 50 3.00 -22.98 -12.07
CA GLU A 50 2.95 -23.99 -13.12
C GLU A 50 2.32 -23.39 -14.39
N TRP A 51 1.16 -22.74 -14.24
CA TRP A 51 0.45 -22.14 -15.37
C TRP A 51 1.24 -21.01 -16.02
N MET A 52 1.84 -20.15 -15.23
CA MET A 52 2.66 -19.06 -15.73
C MET A 52 3.92 -19.52 -16.47
N ARG A 53 4.39 -20.75 -16.24
CA ARG A 53 5.50 -21.34 -17.02
C ARG A 53 5.16 -21.56 -18.48
N SER A 54 3.89 -21.70 -18.84
CA SER A 54 3.44 -21.96 -20.21
C SER A 54 3.29 -20.69 -21.05
N LEU A 55 3.57 -19.50 -20.49
CA LEU A 55 3.52 -18.25 -21.24
C LEU A 55 4.37 -18.32 -22.52
N PRO A 56 3.93 -17.67 -23.61
CA PRO A 56 2.77 -16.79 -23.75
C PRO A 56 1.41 -17.51 -23.91
N ASN A 57 1.42 -18.80 -24.15
CA ASN A 57 0.22 -19.63 -24.36
C ASN A 57 -0.16 -20.33 -23.06
N LEU A 58 -1.03 -19.69 -22.31
CA LEU A 58 -1.44 -20.22 -21.01
C LEU A 58 -2.25 -21.51 -21.16
N THR A 59 -1.85 -22.57 -20.44
CA THR A 59 -2.44 -23.92 -20.52
C THR A 59 -3.17 -24.33 -19.24
N SER A 60 -3.78 -23.37 -18.52
CA SER A 60 -4.53 -23.70 -17.28
C SER A 60 -5.73 -24.63 -17.53
N GLY A 61 -6.29 -24.60 -18.74
CA GLY A 61 -7.51 -25.35 -19.09
C GLY A 61 -8.75 -24.88 -18.32
N MET A 62 -8.62 -23.78 -17.56
CA MET A 62 -9.66 -23.20 -16.71
C MET A 62 -10.15 -21.89 -17.28
N LYS A 63 -11.44 -21.60 -17.09
CA LYS A 63 -12.04 -20.34 -17.45
C LYS A 63 -13.08 -19.91 -16.42
N ILE A 64 -12.87 -18.77 -15.77
CA ILE A 64 -13.90 -18.15 -14.94
C ILE A 64 -15.01 -17.62 -15.84
N ASN A 65 -16.25 -17.99 -15.57
CA ASN A 65 -17.43 -17.62 -16.35
C ASN A 65 -18.22 -16.49 -15.71
N ARG A 66 -18.35 -16.53 -14.38
CA ARG A 66 -19.20 -15.62 -13.62
C ARG A 66 -18.59 -15.31 -12.25
N VAL A 67 -18.73 -14.06 -11.81
CA VAL A 67 -18.19 -13.58 -10.53
C VAL A 67 -19.14 -12.56 -9.94
N GLU A 68 -19.39 -12.65 -8.64
CA GLU A 68 -19.97 -11.59 -7.82
C GLU A 68 -19.01 -11.28 -6.67
N VAL A 69 -18.64 -9.99 -6.52
CA VAL A 69 -17.66 -9.54 -5.55
C VAL A 69 -18.32 -8.64 -4.52
N TRP A 70 -18.16 -8.98 -3.28
CA TRP A 70 -18.79 -8.31 -2.14
C TRP A 70 -17.75 -7.68 -1.22
N VAL A 71 -18.04 -6.47 -0.75
CA VAL A 71 -17.18 -5.76 0.21
C VAL A 71 -18.00 -5.18 1.35
N THR A 72 -17.34 -4.92 2.47
CA THR A 72 -17.92 -4.14 3.57
C THR A 72 -18.48 -2.82 3.07
N ASN A 73 -19.74 -2.54 3.35
CA ASN A 73 -20.43 -1.32 2.94
C ASN A 73 -20.06 -0.15 3.86
N LYS A 74 -19.03 0.60 3.52
CA LYS A 74 -18.61 1.81 4.25
C LYS A 74 -19.25 3.09 3.74
N THR A 75 -19.85 3.04 2.56
CA THR A 75 -20.46 4.22 1.92
C THR A 75 -21.92 4.40 2.29
N GLY A 76 -22.51 3.47 3.04
CA GLY A 76 -23.92 3.51 3.42
C GLY A 76 -24.88 3.38 2.24
N THR A 77 -24.39 2.88 1.08
CA THR A 77 -25.27 2.66 -0.08
C THR A 77 -26.35 1.62 0.25
N THR A 78 -27.56 1.88 -0.21
CA THR A 78 -28.73 1.00 -0.02
C THR A 78 -29.06 0.18 -1.27
N SER A 79 -28.52 0.56 -2.43
CA SER A 79 -28.67 -0.16 -3.68
C SER A 79 -27.57 -1.21 -3.86
N ASN A 80 -27.90 -2.34 -4.47
CA ASN A 80 -26.97 -3.45 -4.71
C ASN A 80 -26.29 -3.95 -3.43
N THR A 81 -27.07 -4.07 -2.35
CA THR A 81 -26.60 -4.58 -1.08
C THR A 81 -27.32 -5.88 -0.71
N ARG A 82 -26.60 -6.78 -0.04
CA ARG A 82 -27.12 -8.05 0.45
C ARG A 82 -26.46 -8.43 1.78
N ASN A 83 -27.19 -9.13 2.62
CA ASN A 83 -26.58 -9.81 3.76
C ASN A 83 -25.81 -11.01 3.28
N ILE A 84 -24.56 -11.15 3.72
CA ILE A 84 -23.69 -12.26 3.36
C ILE A 84 -22.98 -12.81 4.59
N ILE A 85 -22.66 -14.09 4.51
CA ILE A 85 -21.76 -14.80 5.43
C ILE A 85 -20.59 -15.27 4.59
N ALA A 86 -19.43 -14.65 4.79
CA ALA A 86 -18.22 -14.98 4.08
C ALA A 86 -17.44 -16.06 4.84
N LEU A 87 -17.28 -17.24 4.25
CA LEU A 87 -16.66 -18.41 4.85
C LEU A 87 -15.21 -18.55 4.38
N THR A 88 -14.29 -18.79 5.30
CA THR A 88 -12.86 -18.84 5.00
C THR A 88 -12.48 -20.08 4.19
N ASP A 89 -13.05 -21.25 4.52
CA ASP A 89 -12.68 -22.52 3.90
C ASP A 89 -13.57 -22.93 2.74
N LEU A 90 -14.59 -22.15 2.42
CA LEU A 90 -15.51 -22.47 1.33
C LEU A 90 -14.77 -22.68 0.00
N GLY A 91 -14.95 -23.84 -0.60
CA GLY A 91 -14.32 -24.21 -1.86
C GLY A 91 -12.86 -24.63 -1.75
N GLU A 92 -12.27 -24.71 -0.55
CA GLU A 92 -10.93 -25.24 -0.35
C GLU A 92 -10.96 -26.78 -0.14
N ASN A 93 -9.92 -27.46 -0.65
CA ASN A 93 -9.77 -28.90 -0.50
C ASN A 93 -8.50 -29.29 0.27
N THR A 94 -7.32 -28.97 -0.28
CA THR A 94 -6.03 -29.39 0.28
C THR A 94 -5.52 -28.48 1.40
N ARG A 95 -6.01 -27.25 1.47
CA ARG A 95 -5.65 -26.23 2.46
C ARG A 95 -6.88 -25.73 3.21
N VAL A 96 -7.62 -26.66 3.80
CA VAL A 96 -8.72 -26.35 4.72
C VAL A 96 -8.09 -25.90 6.04
N SER A 97 -8.39 -24.68 6.47
CA SER A 97 -7.80 -24.07 7.68
C SER A 97 -8.39 -24.67 8.93
N ASN A 98 -9.73 -24.84 8.96
CA ASN A 98 -10.41 -25.44 10.07
C ASN A 98 -10.65 -26.94 9.80
N PRO A 99 -9.95 -27.82 10.54
CA PRO A 99 -9.99 -29.27 10.27
C PRO A 99 -11.39 -29.92 10.42
N ILE A 100 -12.35 -29.22 11.07
CA ILE A 100 -13.72 -29.74 11.21
C ILE A 100 -14.43 -29.90 9.84
N TRP A 101 -14.00 -29.15 8.82
CA TRP A 101 -14.55 -29.21 7.47
C TRP A 101 -13.77 -30.12 6.52
N ALA A 102 -12.61 -30.62 6.95
CA ALA A 102 -11.75 -31.44 6.11
C ALA A 102 -12.39 -32.80 5.79
N THR A 103 -12.74 -32.99 4.54
CA THR A 103 -13.30 -34.26 4.02
C THR A 103 -12.72 -34.55 2.63
N THR A 104 -12.85 -35.78 2.18
CA THR A 104 -12.52 -36.13 0.79
C THR A 104 -13.63 -35.62 -0.12
N GLY A 105 -13.45 -34.40 -0.64
CA GLY A 105 -14.38 -33.76 -1.56
C GLY A 105 -13.86 -33.69 -2.99
N GLN A 106 -14.41 -32.77 -3.77
CA GLN A 106 -13.95 -32.50 -5.14
C GLN A 106 -12.51 -31.96 -5.09
N PRO A 107 -11.61 -32.45 -5.95
CA PRO A 107 -10.18 -32.03 -5.92
C PRO A 107 -9.95 -30.62 -6.45
N VAL A 108 -10.97 -29.98 -6.99
CA VAL A 108 -10.98 -28.64 -7.55
C VAL A 108 -11.95 -27.74 -6.77
N PRO A 109 -11.78 -26.42 -6.73
CA PRO A 109 -12.64 -25.52 -5.97
C PRO A 109 -14.12 -25.65 -6.34
N SER A 110 -14.94 -25.97 -5.37
CA SER A 110 -16.40 -26.05 -5.54
C SER A 110 -17.10 -26.05 -4.17
N ASN A 111 -18.40 -25.85 -4.15
CA ASN A 111 -19.21 -26.01 -2.94
C ASN A 111 -19.16 -27.44 -2.35
N ALA A 112 -18.64 -28.40 -3.10
CA ALA A 112 -18.47 -29.81 -2.69
C ALA A 112 -17.00 -30.20 -2.42
N SER A 113 -16.08 -29.23 -2.30
CA SER A 113 -14.66 -29.51 -2.06
C SER A 113 -14.37 -29.95 -0.63
N ASN A 114 -15.19 -29.52 0.31
CA ASN A 114 -15.18 -29.94 1.71
C ASN A 114 -16.62 -30.00 2.26
N SER A 115 -16.79 -30.27 3.56
CA SER A 115 -18.14 -30.41 4.16
C SER A 115 -18.78 -29.08 4.59
N GLU A 116 -18.06 -27.95 4.53
CA GLU A 116 -18.53 -26.66 5.07
C GLU A 116 -19.84 -26.20 4.44
N TYR A 117 -19.91 -26.11 3.12
CA TYR A 117 -21.10 -25.64 2.43
C TYR A 117 -22.31 -26.53 2.69
N SER A 118 -22.12 -27.84 2.66
CA SER A 118 -23.19 -28.79 2.96
C SER A 118 -23.71 -28.65 4.40
N ALA A 119 -22.80 -28.48 5.36
CA ALA A 119 -23.17 -28.25 6.75
C ALA A 119 -23.92 -26.93 6.93
N MET A 120 -23.44 -25.84 6.31
CA MET A 120 -24.06 -24.52 6.36
C MET A 120 -25.48 -24.51 5.78
N THR A 121 -25.71 -25.25 4.69
CA THR A 121 -27.01 -25.29 4.02
C THR A 121 -28.02 -26.25 4.66
N THR A 122 -27.58 -27.22 5.46
CA THR A 122 -28.44 -28.22 6.09
C THR A 122 -28.49 -28.04 7.62
N GLN A 123 -27.41 -28.34 8.32
CA GLN A 123 -27.37 -28.34 9.78
C GLN A 123 -27.43 -26.93 10.38
N TYR A 124 -26.74 -25.95 9.75
CA TYR A 124 -26.62 -24.59 10.23
C TYR A 124 -27.40 -23.59 9.35
N ALA A 125 -28.43 -24.05 8.64
CA ALA A 125 -29.22 -23.20 7.74
C ALA A 125 -29.86 -21.99 8.44
N GLY A 126 -30.09 -22.06 9.75
CA GLY A 126 -30.54 -20.94 10.58
C GLY A 126 -29.59 -19.74 10.61
N ALA A 127 -28.30 -19.94 10.28
CA ALA A 127 -27.34 -18.85 10.16
C ALA A 127 -27.68 -17.84 9.05
N ARG A 128 -28.54 -18.22 8.07
CA ARG A 128 -29.01 -17.33 7.01
C ARG A 128 -29.86 -16.16 7.53
N GLU A 129 -30.47 -16.32 8.69
CA GLU A 129 -31.08 -15.20 9.41
C GLU A 129 -29.95 -14.37 10.01
N ILE A 130 -29.71 -13.19 9.44
CA ILE A 130 -28.52 -12.40 9.76
C ILE A 130 -28.41 -12.07 11.28
N ASP A 131 -29.53 -11.90 11.97
CA ASP A 131 -29.56 -11.67 13.40
C ASP A 131 -29.19 -12.90 14.22
N GLN A 132 -29.36 -14.11 13.65
CA GLN A 132 -29.06 -15.38 14.30
C GLN A 132 -27.67 -15.93 13.90
N THR A 133 -27.01 -15.34 12.92
CA THR A 133 -25.75 -15.85 12.37
C THR A 133 -24.74 -16.19 13.45
N SER A 134 -24.40 -15.24 14.31
CA SER A 134 -23.40 -15.44 15.36
C SER A 134 -23.88 -16.46 16.40
N THR A 135 -25.16 -16.43 16.78
CA THR A 135 -25.72 -17.41 17.73
C THR A 135 -25.61 -18.84 17.21
N VAL A 136 -25.81 -19.04 15.91
CA VAL A 136 -25.76 -20.37 15.29
C VAL A 136 -24.32 -20.82 15.04
N LEU A 137 -23.46 -19.93 14.51
CA LEU A 137 -22.13 -20.30 14.06
C LEU A 137 -21.10 -20.35 15.21
N ASP A 138 -21.19 -19.45 16.20
CA ASP A 138 -20.30 -19.47 17.37
C ASP A 138 -20.62 -20.65 18.32
N ALA A 139 -21.78 -21.31 18.15
CA ALA A 139 -22.11 -22.55 18.85
C ALA A 139 -21.38 -23.78 18.29
N ILE A 140 -20.73 -23.68 17.13
CA ILE A 140 -19.95 -24.76 16.54
C ILE A 140 -18.58 -24.82 17.23
N PRO A 141 -18.21 -25.93 17.87
CA PRO A 141 -16.93 -26.03 18.57
C PRO A 141 -15.74 -25.81 17.62
N GLY A 142 -14.89 -24.83 17.96
CA GLY A 142 -13.71 -24.51 17.16
C GLY A 142 -13.97 -23.68 15.91
N PHE A 143 -15.16 -23.08 15.76
CA PHE A 143 -15.52 -22.20 14.66
C PHE A 143 -15.81 -20.79 15.20
N ALA A 144 -15.13 -19.77 14.71
CA ALA A 144 -15.15 -18.43 15.31
C ALA A 144 -15.30 -17.32 14.26
N GLY A 145 -16.13 -16.33 14.59
CA GLY A 145 -16.25 -15.11 13.81
C GLY A 145 -14.92 -14.35 13.70
N GLY A 146 -14.66 -13.69 12.57
CA GLY A 146 -13.43 -12.97 12.28
C GLY A 146 -12.27 -13.86 11.84
N THR A 147 -12.34 -15.16 12.04
CA THR A 147 -11.34 -16.15 11.62
C THR A 147 -11.90 -17.11 10.57
N ASP A 148 -12.95 -17.84 10.93
CA ASP A 148 -13.54 -18.87 10.06
C ASP A 148 -14.66 -18.29 9.21
N TYR A 149 -15.36 -17.29 9.71
CA TYR A 149 -16.41 -16.60 8.97
C TYR A 149 -16.47 -15.11 9.29
N GLU A 150 -17.01 -14.34 8.36
CA GLU A 150 -17.36 -12.93 8.54
C GLU A 150 -18.86 -12.72 8.25
N LYS A 151 -19.54 -12.05 9.18
CA LYS A 151 -20.93 -11.64 9.03
C LYS A 151 -20.96 -10.21 8.49
N LEU A 152 -21.53 -10.00 7.32
CA LEU A 152 -21.70 -8.67 6.74
C LEU A 152 -23.17 -8.37 6.50
N GLU A 153 -23.66 -7.37 7.24
CA GLU A 153 -24.97 -6.79 7.00
C GLU A 153 -24.91 -5.78 5.86
N LYS A 154 -25.79 -5.94 4.88
CA LYS A 154 -25.86 -5.05 3.71
C LYS A 154 -24.50 -4.86 3.01
N ALA A 155 -23.77 -5.95 2.85
CA ALA A 155 -22.53 -5.93 2.06
C ALA A 155 -22.81 -5.35 0.67
N ARG A 156 -21.87 -4.55 0.15
CA ARG A 156 -21.98 -3.90 -1.15
C ARG A 156 -21.45 -4.80 -2.26
N LEU A 157 -22.25 -5.02 -3.29
CA LEU A 157 -21.81 -5.66 -4.51
C LEU A 157 -20.98 -4.67 -5.34
N LEU A 158 -19.76 -5.06 -5.70
CA LEU A 158 -18.91 -4.27 -6.60
C LEU A 158 -19.43 -4.35 -8.04
N SER A 159 -19.42 -3.21 -8.72
CA SER A 159 -19.69 -3.17 -10.15
C SER A 159 -18.50 -3.77 -10.94
N SER A 160 -18.75 -4.30 -12.13
CA SER A 160 -17.70 -4.82 -13.01
C SER A 160 -16.65 -3.76 -13.40
N SER A 161 -16.95 -2.48 -13.21
CA SER A 161 -16.01 -1.39 -13.42
C SER A 161 -15.02 -1.20 -12.29
N GLU A 162 -15.24 -1.77 -11.08
CA GLU A 162 -14.40 -1.58 -9.90
C GLU A 162 -13.33 -2.67 -9.73
N TYR A 163 -13.38 -3.74 -10.50
CA TYR A 163 -12.39 -4.82 -10.47
C TYR A 163 -12.13 -5.39 -11.86
N THR A 164 -11.09 -6.21 -11.96
CA THR A 164 -10.79 -7.04 -13.13
C THR A 164 -10.54 -8.46 -12.66
N VAL A 165 -10.93 -9.44 -13.47
CA VAL A 165 -10.70 -10.87 -13.19
C VAL A 165 -9.77 -11.43 -14.26
N ASN A 166 -8.70 -12.11 -13.84
CA ASN A 166 -7.96 -12.96 -14.77
C ASN A 166 -8.66 -14.32 -14.83
N THR A 167 -9.40 -14.52 -15.90
CA THR A 167 -10.27 -15.69 -16.08
C THR A 167 -9.51 -16.98 -16.26
N ALA A 168 -8.25 -16.94 -16.65
CA ALA A 168 -7.42 -18.09 -16.91
C ALA A 168 -6.52 -18.48 -15.73
N LEU A 169 -6.20 -17.52 -14.83
CA LEU A 169 -5.34 -17.74 -13.66
C LEU A 169 -6.11 -17.74 -12.34
N GLY A 170 -7.40 -17.37 -12.34
CA GLY A 170 -8.23 -17.41 -11.15
C GLY A 170 -7.83 -16.43 -10.06
N TYR A 171 -7.57 -15.17 -10.42
CA TYR A 171 -7.37 -14.09 -9.47
C TYR A 171 -8.16 -12.83 -9.84
N ILE A 172 -8.43 -12.01 -8.85
CA ILE A 172 -9.11 -10.72 -8.97
C ILE A 172 -8.16 -9.58 -8.61
N SER A 173 -8.29 -8.46 -9.33
CA SER A 173 -7.57 -7.22 -9.06
C SER A 173 -8.57 -6.09 -8.88
N LEU A 174 -8.57 -5.47 -7.71
CA LEU A 174 -9.43 -4.32 -7.40
C LEU A 174 -8.82 -3.04 -7.98
N LYS A 175 -9.64 -2.12 -8.46
CA LYS A 175 -9.15 -0.80 -8.90
C LYS A 175 -8.71 0.08 -7.75
N THR A 176 -9.36 -0.06 -6.59
CA THR A 176 -8.99 0.60 -5.34
C THR A 176 -8.62 -0.45 -4.31
N GLY A 177 -7.49 -0.30 -3.65
CA GLY A 177 -7.08 -1.21 -2.56
C GLY A 177 -8.04 -1.12 -1.38
N LEU A 178 -8.24 -2.23 -0.70
CA LEU A 178 -9.08 -2.31 0.49
C LEU A 178 -8.37 -1.68 1.68
N GLN A 179 -9.16 -1.07 2.55
CA GLN A 179 -8.69 -0.69 3.88
C GLN A 179 -8.52 -1.94 4.76
N THR A 180 -7.72 -1.80 5.82
CA THR A 180 -7.38 -2.94 6.69
C THR A 180 -8.59 -3.63 7.30
N ASP A 181 -9.63 -2.88 7.65
CA ASP A 181 -10.86 -3.34 8.27
C ASP A 181 -11.99 -3.74 7.29
N GLN A 182 -11.71 -3.72 5.99
CA GLN A 182 -12.68 -4.16 4.98
C GLN A 182 -12.56 -5.65 4.70
N VAL A 183 -13.69 -6.32 4.63
CA VAL A 183 -13.82 -7.71 4.17
C VAL A 183 -13.99 -7.73 2.67
N LEU A 184 -13.36 -8.71 2.02
CA LEU A 184 -13.59 -9.05 0.62
C LEU A 184 -14.12 -10.47 0.54
N ALA A 185 -15.27 -10.63 -0.10
CA ALA A 185 -15.87 -11.92 -0.31
C ALA A 185 -16.32 -12.09 -1.77
N ILE A 186 -16.44 -13.33 -2.22
CA ILE A 186 -16.71 -13.64 -3.62
C ILE A 186 -17.58 -14.87 -3.77
N ALA A 187 -18.43 -14.87 -4.80
CA ALA A 187 -18.98 -16.07 -5.41
C ALA A 187 -18.49 -16.14 -6.85
N TYR A 188 -18.09 -17.32 -7.30
CA TYR A 188 -17.61 -17.50 -8.67
C TYR A 188 -17.99 -18.85 -9.25
N GLU A 189 -18.12 -18.87 -10.56
CA GLU A 189 -18.36 -20.07 -11.38
C GLU A 189 -17.27 -20.17 -12.44
N TYR A 190 -16.77 -21.37 -12.68
CA TYR A 190 -15.75 -21.60 -13.69
C TYR A 190 -15.92 -22.96 -14.36
N THR A 191 -15.39 -23.08 -15.57
CA THR A 191 -15.31 -24.33 -16.30
C THR A 191 -13.89 -24.87 -16.29
N TYR A 192 -13.73 -26.13 -15.96
CA TYR A 192 -12.47 -26.88 -16.02
C TYR A 192 -12.69 -28.27 -16.51
N GLY A 193 -11.93 -28.71 -17.52
CA GLY A 193 -12.10 -30.05 -18.13
C GLY A 193 -13.51 -30.32 -18.71
N GLY A 194 -14.22 -29.27 -19.13
CA GLY A 194 -15.60 -29.40 -19.66
C GLY A 194 -16.70 -29.49 -18.58
N VAL A 195 -16.33 -29.43 -17.30
CA VAL A 195 -17.27 -29.43 -16.17
C VAL A 195 -17.34 -28.00 -15.57
N THR A 196 -18.55 -27.59 -15.20
CA THR A 196 -18.77 -26.31 -14.53
C THR A 196 -18.82 -26.51 -13.02
N TYR A 197 -18.06 -25.71 -12.30
CA TYR A 197 -17.94 -25.70 -10.83
C TYR A 197 -18.34 -24.34 -10.28
N GLN A 198 -18.96 -24.33 -9.11
CA GLN A 198 -19.38 -23.13 -8.42
C GLN A 198 -18.84 -23.11 -6.98
N VAL A 199 -18.38 -21.95 -6.55
CA VAL A 199 -18.01 -21.65 -5.16
C VAL A 199 -18.82 -20.45 -4.69
N GLY A 200 -19.54 -20.63 -3.57
CA GLY A 200 -20.43 -19.63 -3.02
C GLY A 200 -21.76 -19.53 -3.76
N GLU A 201 -22.57 -18.61 -3.33
CA GLU A 201 -23.94 -18.38 -3.84
C GLU A 201 -24.01 -17.01 -4.52
N PHE A 202 -24.73 -16.97 -5.63
CA PHE A 202 -24.96 -15.73 -6.38
C PHE A 202 -26.27 -15.07 -5.92
N ALA A 203 -26.25 -13.76 -5.81
CA ALA A 203 -27.43 -12.99 -5.48
C ALA A 203 -28.52 -13.06 -6.56
N SER A 204 -28.12 -13.15 -7.81
CA SER A 204 -29.02 -13.29 -8.96
C SER A 204 -29.77 -14.63 -8.98
N ASP A 205 -29.23 -15.68 -8.35
CA ASP A 205 -29.86 -17.01 -8.28
C ASP A 205 -30.73 -17.16 -7.03
N ASN A 206 -30.53 -16.29 -6.05
CA ASN A 206 -31.24 -16.33 -4.76
C ASN A 206 -32.14 -15.09 -4.62
N THR A 207 -33.42 -15.27 -4.92
CA THR A 207 -34.43 -14.22 -4.94
C THR A 207 -34.90 -13.77 -3.56
N ASP A 208 -34.74 -14.58 -2.53
CA ASP A 208 -35.08 -14.24 -1.15
C ASP A 208 -34.00 -13.28 -0.57
N VAL A 209 -34.25 -11.99 -0.66
CA VAL A 209 -33.33 -10.94 -0.18
C VAL A 209 -33.22 -10.87 1.33
N SER A 210 -34.13 -11.51 2.09
CA SER A 210 -34.09 -11.54 3.55
C SER A 210 -33.00 -12.47 4.09
N LYS A 211 -32.65 -13.49 3.34
CA LYS A 211 -31.66 -14.52 3.71
C LYS A 211 -30.24 -14.10 3.30
N ALA A 212 -29.28 -14.33 4.19
CA ALA A 212 -27.89 -14.13 3.90
C ALA A 212 -27.38 -15.21 2.90
N LEU A 213 -26.47 -14.78 2.00
CA LEU A 213 -25.77 -15.68 1.08
C LEU A 213 -24.52 -16.24 1.74
N PHE A 214 -24.20 -17.50 1.49
CA PHE A 214 -22.90 -18.08 1.81
C PHE A 214 -21.94 -17.85 0.65
N VAL A 215 -20.84 -17.11 0.90
CA VAL A 215 -19.85 -16.75 -0.10
C VAL A 215 -18.44 -17.04 0.41
N LYS A 216 -17.47 -17.15 -0.48
CA LYS A 216 -16.06 -17.36 -0.13
C LYS A 216 -15.44 -16.08 0.41
N SER A 217 -14.78 -16.14 1.58
CA SER A 217 -13.94 -15.03 2.06
C SER A 217 -12.57 -15.06 1.38
N LEU A 218 -12.16 -13.91 0.82
CA LEU A 218 -10.80 -13.69 0.33
C LEU A 218 -9.96 -12.88 1.31
N LYS A 219 -10.61 -12.04 2.13
CA LYS A 219 -9.96 -11.24 3.18
C LYS A 219 -10.96 -11.00 4.30
N ASN A 220 -10.56 -11.30 5.51
CA ASN A 220 -11.33 -11.02 6.72
C ASN A 220 -11.04 -9.59 7.25
N THR A 221 -11.83 -9.14 8.22
CA THR A 221 -11.61 -7.87 8.93
C THR A 221 -10.21 -7.84 9.56
N SER A 222 -9.81 -8.91 10.22
CA SER A 222 -8.46 -9.07 10.74
C SER A 222 -7.51 -9.51 9.63
N ASN A 223 -6.42 -8.77 9.44
CA ASN A 223 -5.37 -9.11 8.47
C ASN A 223 -4.22 -9.82 9.19
N ASN A 224 -4.45 -11.07 9.59
CA ASN A 224 -3.51 -11.86 10.37
C ASN A 224 -2.86 -12.96 9.52
N PRO A 225 -1.52 -13.08 9.50
CA PRO A 225 -0.81 -14.13 8.77
C PRO A 225 -1.20 -15.56 9.15
N SER A 226 -1.72 -15.77 10.36
CA SER A 226 -2.18 -17.10 10.80
C SER A 226 -3.54 -17.51 10.20
N GLN A 227 -4.26 -16.60 9.54
CA GLN A 227 -5.56 -16.92 8.93
C GLN A 227 -5.42 -17.72 7.64
N GLY A 228 -6.35 -18.63 7.41
CA GLY A 228 -6.33 -19.50 6.25
C GLY A 228 -6.41 -18.81 4.90
N ASN A 229 -7.02 -17.64 4.84
CA ASN A 229 -7.11 -16.83 3.62
C ASN A 229 -5.94 -15.84 3.42
N TRP A 230 -4.96 -15.79 4.36
CA TRP A 230 -3.80 -14.90 4.22
C TRP A 230 -3.01 -15.13 2.93
N GLY A 231 -2.83 -16.38 2.51
CA GLY A 231 -2.13 -16.76 1.29
C GLY A 231 -2.87 -16.40 0.00
N LEU A 232 -4.14 -16.00 0.08
CA LEU A 232 -4.91 -15.59 -1.09
C LEU A 232 -4.53 -14.19 -1.57
N MET A 233 -4.00 -13.33 -0.69
CA MET A 233 -3.48 -12.02 -1.08
C MET A 233 -2.19 -12.17 -1.88
N MET A 234 -2.19 -11.68 -3.12
CA MET A 234 -1.01 -11.71 -3.98
C MET A 234 0.03 -10.70 -3.51
N LYS A 235 1.25 -11.17 -3.29
CA LYS A 235 2.40 -10.37 -2.84
C LYS A 235 3.52 -10.32 -3.89
N ASN A 236 3.19 -10.63 -5.13
CA ASN A 236 4.08 -10.63 -6.29
C ASN A 236 3.70 -9.58 -7.34
N VAL A 237 2.92 -8.57 -6.94
CA VAL A 237 2.42 -7.52 -7.83
C VAL A 237 2.96 -6.17 -7.41
N TYR A 238 3.54 -5.43 -8.37
CA TYR A 238 4.17 -4.13 -8.14
C TYR A 238 3.61 -3.08 -9.08
N TYR A 239 3.20 -1.94 -8.54
CA TYR A 239 2.72 -0.81 -9.31
C TYR A 239 3.90 0.03 -9.84
N LEU A 240 3.89 0.32 -11.12
CA LEU A 240 4.88 1.20 -11.75
C LEU A 240 4.29 2.55 -12.14
N ALA A 241 3.14 2.52 -12.83
CA ALA A 241 2.46 3.69 -13.35
C ALA A 241 1.03 3.34 -13.75
N SER A 242 0.24 4.33 -14.16
CA SER A 242 -1.11 4.09 -14.71
C SER A 242 -1.09 3.33 -16.05
N SER A 243 -0.03 3.51 -16.82
CA SER A 243 0.17 2.84 -18.11
C SER A 243 1.68 2.65 -18.38
N VAL A 244 2.05 1.52 -18.96
CA VAL A 244 3.43 1.15 -19.31
C VAL A 244 3.44 0.57 -20.72
N GLU A 245 4.26 1.11 -21.60
CA GLU A 245 4.42 0.59 -22.97
C GLU A 245 5.47 -0.54 -23.02
N LYS A 246 5.22 -1.54 -23.85
CA LYS A 246 6.16 -2.65 -24.08
C LYS A 246 7.47 -2.18 -24.67
N GLU A 247 7.42 -1.15 -25.53
CA GLU A 247 8.61 -0.67 -26.24
C GLU A 247 9.63 -0.11 -25.25
N LYS A 248 10.83 -0.73 -25.24
CA LYS A 248 11.95 -0.38 -24.37
C LYS A 248 11.65 -0.46 -22.86
N PHE A 249 10.60 -1.19 -22.47
CA PHE A 249 10.41 -1.58 -21.09
C PHE A 249 11.60 -2.41 -20.61
N ARG A 250 12.13 -2.06 -19.48
CA ARG A 250 13.21 -2.81 -18.82
C ARG A 250 12.91 -2.93 -17.34
N LEU A 251 13.00 -4.14 -16.86
CA LEU A 251 12.96 -4.46 -15.44
C LEU A 251 14.06 -5.48 -15.18
N ASP A 252 14.84 -5.23 -14.16
CA ASP A 252 15.83 -6.14 -13.60
C ASP A 252 15.58 -6.27 -12.09
N VAL A 253 15.95 -7.39 -11.52
CA VAL A 253 15.91 -7.61 -10.08
C VAL A 253 17.32 -7.63 -9.56
N LYS A 254 17.58 -6.82 -8.55
CA LYS A 254 18.88 -6.71 -7.90
C LYS A 254 18.81 -7.23 -6.48
N PHE A 255 19.93 -7.75 -6.02
CA PHE A 255 20.18 -8.12 -4.64
C PHE A 255 21.19 -7.16 -4.03
N GLN A 256 20.84 -6.49 -2.95
CA GLN A 256 21.75 -5.61 -2.22
C GLN A 256 22.75 -6.45 -1.45
N SER A 257 24.01 -6.38 -1.84
CA SER A 257 25.08 -7.10 -1.15
C SER A 257 25.42 -6.44 0.19
N ASP A 258 25.79 -7.23 1.18
CA ASP A 258 26.33 -6.76 2.46
C ASP A 258 27.67 -6.01 2.31
N THR A 259 28.33 -6.16 1.16
CA THR A 259 29.57 -5.48 0.84
C THR A 259 29.25 -4.11 0.22
N ALA A 260 29.22 -3.08 1.05
CA ALA A 260 29.25 -1.65 0.67
C ALA A 260 28.29 -1.22 -0.45
N GLY A 261 26.98 -1.47 -0.30
CA GLY A 261 25.95 -0.84 -1.14
C GLY A 261 25.97 -1.22 -2.63
N VAL A 262 26.57 -2.33 -2.98
CA VAL A 262 26.61 -2.83 -4.36
C VAL A 262 25.37 -3.66 -4.65
N TYR A 263 24.66 -3.30 -5.71
CA TYR A 263 23.54 -4.08 -6.24
C TYR A 263 24.03 -5.14 -7.21
N LEU A 264 23.78 -6.41 -6.91
CA LEU A 264 24.13 -7.56 -7.74
C LEU A 264 22.90 -8.03 -8.51
N SER A 265 23.06 -8.37 -9.78
CA SER A 265 22.01 -9.00 -10.60
C SER A 265 21.92 -10.53 -10.39
N TYR A 266 22.63 -11.07 -9.43
CA TYR A 266 22.75 -12.50 -9.14
C TYR A 266 22.90 -12.72 -7.63
N ILE A 267 22.63 -13.93 -7.16
CA ILE A 267 22.89 -14.34 -5.77
C ILE A 267 24.38 -14.73 -5.66
N PRO A 268 25.14 -14.17 -4.69
CA PRO A 268 26.59 -14.36 -4.60
C PRO A 268 27.00 -15.73 -4.02
N GLU A 269 26.34 -16.80 -4.46
CA GLU A 269 26.69 -18.19 -4.13
C GLU A 269 27.40 -18.86 -5.31
N PRO A 270 28.51 -19.58 -5.08
CA PRO A 270 29.33 -20.18 -6.14
C PRO A 270 28.52 -21.01 -7.14
N GLN A 271 27.51 -21.73 -6.67
CA GLN A 271 26.70 -22.64 -7.47
C GLN A 271 25.78 -21.92 -8.46
N VAL A 272 25.42 -20.65 -8.18
CA VAL A 272 24.38 -19.90 -8.92
C VAL A 272 24.82 -18.52 -9.40
N LYS A 273 26.01 -18.04 -9.06
CA LYS A 273 26.52 -16.69 -9.39
C LYS A 273 26.51 -16.34 -10.89
N ASN A 274 26.42 -17.34 -11.76
CA ASN A 274 26.36 -17.16 -13.21
C ASN A 274 24.93 -17.03 -13.75
N GLN A 275 23.92 -17.04 -12.87
CA GLN A 275 22.50 -16.90 -13.24
C GLN A 275 21.98 -15.56 -12.75
N THR A 276 21.35 -14.80 -13.63
CA THR A 276 20.69 -13.54 -13.25
C THR A 276 19.44 -13.83 -12.43
N LEU A 277 19.15 -12.94 -11.47
CA LEU A 277 17.96 -13.06 -10.63
C LEU A 277 16.66 -13.12 -11.44
N ILE A 278 16.55 -12.31 -12.48
CA ILE A 278 15.39 -12.30 -13.37
C ILE A 278 15.15 -13.69 -14.00
N LYS A 279 16.22 -14.42 -14.33
CA LYS A 279 16.14 -15.79 -14.85
C LYS A 279 15.81 -16.80 -13.75
N VAL A 280 16.40 -16.65 -12.58
CA VAL A 280 16.09 -17.46 -11.39
C VAL A 280 14.60 -17.36 -11.06
N LEU A 281 14.03 -16.16 -11.14
CA LEU A 281 12.61 -15.90 -10.86
C LEU A 281 11.66 -16.31 -12.00
N GLY A 282 12.19 -16.93 -13.07
CA GLY A 282 11.40 -17.39 -14.21
C GLY A 282 10.82 -16.27 -15.06
N ALA A 283 11.32 -15.05 -14.91
CA ALA A 283 10.84 -13.86 -15.61
C ALA A 283 11.70 -13.49 -16.86
N ASP A 284 12.62 -14.35 -17.27
CA ASP A 284 13.40 -14.27 -18.51
C ASP A 284 13.42 -15.65 -19.17
N ARG A 285 12.37 -15.96 -19.90
CA ARG A 285 12.14 -17.24 -20.60
C ARG A 285 11.82 -17.03 -22.07
N LEU A 286 11.39 -15.83 -22.43
CA LEU A 286 10.91 -15.49 -23.76
C LEU A 286 11.85 -14.46 -24.42
N ASP A 287 11.82 -14.41 -25.75
CA ASP A 287 12.43 -13.34 -26.52
C ASP A 287 11.45 -12.15 -26.70
N ASN A 288 11.89 -11.09 -27.36
CA ASN A 288 11.06 -9.92 -27.65
C ASN A 288 9.82 -10.23 -28.49
N ASN A 289 9.79 -11.37 -29.17
CA ASN A 289 8.68 -11.86 -29.99
C ASN A 289 7.83 -12.89 -29.24
N ASN A 290 8.03 -13.03 -27.93
CA ASN A 290 7.37 -14.01 -27.07
C ASN A 290 7.60 -15.48 -27.49
N LYS A 291 8.76 -15.78 -28.08
CA LYS A 291 9.20 -17.17 -28.34
C LYS A 291 10.07 -17.66 -27.19
N ALA A 292 10.07 -18.96 -26.95
CA ALA A 292 10.82 -19.59 -25.87
C ALA A 292 12.35 -19.47 -26.07
N HIS A 293 12.90 -18.35 -25.63
CA HIS A 293 14.33 -18.06 -25.65
C HIS A 293 14.67 -16.95 -24.67
N SER A 294 15.45 -17.26 -23.63
CA SER A 294 15.94 -16.28 -22.65
C SER A 294 16.84 -15.23 -23.35
N ASN A 295 16.54 -13.96 -23.13
CA ASN A 295 17.24 -12.84 -23.78
C ASN A 295 17.89 -11.86 -22.79
N GLY A 296 17.83 -12.15 -21.48
CA GLY A 296 18.39 -11.33 -20.40
C GLY A 296 17.49 -10.18 -19.95
N TYR A 297 16.25 -10.13 -20.41
CA TYR A 297 15.29 -9.10 -20.07
C TYR A 297 14.01 -9.71 -19.49
N PHE A 298 13.28 -8.91 -18.74
CA PHE A 298 11.99 -9.30 -18.20
C PHE A 298 10.98 -9.57 -19.32
N ASP A 299 10.29 -10.70 -19.23
CA ASP A 299 9.27 -11.13 -20.19
C ASP A 299 8.01 -10.25 -20.11
N TYR A 300 7.90 -9.29 -21.02
CA TYR A 300 6.71 -8.46 -21.12
C TYR A 300 5.62 -9.17 -21.92
N VAL A 301 4.69 -9.80 -21.22
CA VAL A 301 3.48 -10.42 -21.79
C VAL A 301 2.27 -9.66 -21.29
N GLU A 302 1.69 -8.84 -22.18
CA GLU A 302 0.54 -8.00 -21.85
C GLU A 302 -0.65 -8.85 -21.36
N GLY A 303 -1.30 -8.41 -20.30
CA GLY A 303 -2.41 -9.13 -19.67
C GLY A 303 -1.99 -10.23 -18.67
N TYR A 304 -0.70 -10.57 -18.62
CA TYR A 304 -0.18 -11.59 -17.70
C TYR A 304 0.96 -11.08 -16.81
N THR A 305 2.11 -10.72 -17.38
CA THR A 305 3.25 -10.22 -16.60
C THR A 305 3.22 -8.70 -16.44
N VAL A 306 2.60 -7.99 -17.37
CA VAL A 306 2.34 -6.55 -17.24
C VAL A 306 0.88 -6.28 -17.60
N THR A 307 0.17 -5.62 -16.68
CA THR A 307 -1.24 -5.28 -16.85
C THR A 307 -1.54 -3.95 -16.14
N ASN A 308 -2.13 -2.99 -16.87
CA ASN A 308 -2.54 -1.71 -16.29
C ASN A 308 -1.43 -1.04 -15.46
N GLY A 309 -0.21 -1.02 -15.99
CA GLY A 309 0.94 -0.40 -15.34
C GLY A 309 1.50 -1.13 -14.12
N ARG A 310 1.13 -2.39 -13.94
CA ARG A 310 1.59 -3.27 -12.88
C ARG A 310 2.37 -4.44 -13.41
N VAL A 311 3.40 -4.82 -12.68
CA VAL A 311 4.20 -6.01 -12.94
C VAL A 311 3.71 -7.15 -12.05
N PHE A 312 3.43 -8.28 -12.67
CA PHE A 312 3.09 -9.54 -12.03
C PHE A 312 4.25 -10.51 -12.24
N PHE A 313 4.89 -10.94 -11.17
CA PHE A 313 5.91 -11.97 -11.29
C PHE A 313 5.27 -13.32 -11.65
N PRO A 314 5.93 -14.14 -12.48
CA PRO A 314 5.39 -15.45 -12.92
C PRO A 314 5.43 -16.52 -11.84
N VAL A 315 5.77 -16.17 -10.62
CA VAL A 315 5.75 -17.02 -9.43
C VAL A 315 5.04 -16.28 -8.30
N ALA A 316 4.28 -17.01 -7.47
CA ALA A 316 3.48 -16.41 -6.40
C ALA A 316 4.34 -15.88 -5.24
N GLU A 317 5.44 -16.55 -4.92
CA GLU A 317 6.37 -16.16 -3.85
C GLU A 317 7.82 -16.00 -4.40
N PRO A 318 8.08 -15.00 -5.27
CA PRO A 318 9.35 -14.88 -5.99
C PRO A 318 10.57 -14.80 -5.06
N PHE A 319 10.52 -14.01 -3.99
CA PHE A 319 11.66 -13.78 -3.10
C PHE A 319 11.69 -14.72 -1.89
N GLY A 320 10.67 -15.54 -1.70
CA GLY A 320 10.55 -16.50 -0.59
C GLY A 320 10.88 -17.93 -0.99
N LYS A 321 9.86 -18.79 -0.92
CA LYS A 321 9.97 -20.24 -1.21
C LYS A 321 10.58 -20.54 -2.56
N HIS A 322 10.32 -19.70 -3.57
CA HIS A 322 10.88 -19.92 -4.91
C HIS A 322 12.41 -19.86 -4.90
N ILE A 323 13.01 -18.82 -4.32
CA ILE A 323 14.47 -18.70 -4.20
C ILE A 323 15.04 -19.83 -3.34
N TYR A 324 14.40 -20.14 -2.23
CA TYR A 324 14.83 -21.25 -1.36
C TYR A 324 14.91 -22.57 -2.13
N ASN A 325 13.83 -22.93 -2.82
CA ASN A 325 13.76 -24.18 -3.58
C ASN A 325 14.75 -24.19 -4.76
N TYR A 326 14.91 -23.05 -5.41
CA TYR A 326 15.91 -22.94 -6.49
C TYR A 326 17.32 -23.18 -5.98
N LEU A 327 17.73 -22.50 -4.90
CA LEU A 327 19.10 -22.61 -4.35
C LEU A 327 19.39 -24.04 -3.86
N THR A 328 18.46 -24.63 -3.12
CA THR A 328 18.62 -26.02 -2.63
C THR A 328 18.68 -27.02 -3.78
N SER A 329 17.92 -26.81 -4.86
CA SER A 329 17.99 -27.65 -6.08
C SER A 329 19.34 -27.56 -6.80
N LYS A 330 20.12 -26.49 -6.56
CA LYS A 330 21.46 -26.27 -7.10
C LYS A 330 22.57 -26.69 -6.15
N GLY A 331 22.23 -27.32 -5.04
CA GLY A 331 23.19 -27.83 -4.06
C GLY A 331 23.68 -26.79 -3.03
N VAL A 332 23.01 -25.65 -2.94
CA VAL A 332 23.24 -24.71 -1.81
C VAL A 332 22.64 -25.31 -0.55
N THR A 333 23.33 -25.23 0.58
CA THR A 333 22.84 -25.77 1.83
C THR A 333 21.59 -25.06 2.31
N ALA A 334 20.71 -25.73 3.06
CA ALA A 334 19.47 -25.16 3.57
C ALA A 334 19.70 -23.87 4.38
N ASP A 335 20.74 -23.87 5.23
CA ASP A 335 21.11 -22.70 6.04
C ASP A 335 21.55 -21.51 5.20
N GLN A 336 22.30 -21.74 4.13
CA GLN A 336 22.69 -20.66 3.20
C GLN A 336 21.49 -20.20 2.34
N ALA A 337 20.70 -21.14 1.84
CA ALA A 337 19.51 -20.81 1.06
C ALA A 337 18.51 -19.97 1.85
N SER A 338 18.34 -20.27 3.14
CA SER A 338 17.44 -19.51 4.02
C SER A 338 17.89 -18.06 4.27
N LYS A 339 19.19 -17.74 4.13
CA LYS A 339 19.67 -16.35 4.24
C LYS A 339 19.22 -15.48 3.07
N TYR A 340 19.05 -16.05 1.89
CA TYR A 340 18.60 -15.36 0.69
C TYR A 340 17.09 -15.43 0.49
N ALA A 341 16.42 -16.39 1.11
CA ALA A 341 14.98 -16.53 1.01
C ALA A 341 14.26 -15.56 1.98
N PHE A 342 13.50 -14.64 1.43
CA PHE A 342 12.69 -13.69 2.20
C PHE A 342 11.27 -14.26 2.40
N THR A 343 11.16 -15.33 3.20
CA THR A 343 9.90 -16.03 3.48
C THR A 343 8.95 -15.17 4.30
N GLU A 344 9.51 -14.35 5.20
CA GLU A 344 8.77 -13.45 6.07
C GLU A 344 7.97 -12.40 5.29
N LEU A 345 8.33 -12.10 4.04
CA LEU A 345 7.54 -11.26 3.14
C LEU A 345 6.15 -11.84 2.89
N TYR A 346 6.02 -13.17 2.92
CA TYR A 346 4.78 -13.91 2.63
C TYR A 346 4.06 -14.38 3.89
N ASP A 347 4.82 -14.70 4.93
CA ASP A 347 4.33 -15.32 6.16
C ASP A 347 4.15 -14.31 7.32
N SER A 348 4.43 -13.01 7.08
CA SER A 348 4.21 -11.95 8.05
C SER A 348 3.52 -10.73 7.41
N THR A 349 3.18 -9.74 8.23
CA THR A 349 2.64 -8.47 7.71
C THR A 349 3.73 -7.68 7.00
N LYS A 350 3.34 -6.85 6.05
CA LYS A 350 4.25 -5.98 5.30
C LYS A 350 5.14 -5.11 6.21
N THR A 351 4.57 -4.62 7.30
CA THR A 351 5.30 -3.81 8.30
C THR A 351 6.38 -4.62 8.99
N VAL A 352 6.07 -5.84 9.41
CA VAL A 352 7.05 -6.73 10.05
C VAL A 352 8.13 -7.14 9.04
N ALA A 353 7.75 -7.50 7.82
CA ALA A 353 8.71 -7.87 6.77
C ALA A 353 9.74 -6.74 6.51
N LYS A 354 9.29 -5.49 6.39
CA LYS A 354 10.16 -4.33 6.21
C LYS A 354 11.16 -4.08 7.37
N GLN A 355 10.85 -4.55 8.56
CA GLN A 355 11.75 -4.41 9.70
C GLN A 355 12.91 -5.41 9.67
N ILE A 356 12.84 -6.45 8.82
CA ILE A 356 13.87 -7.48 8.70
C ILE A 356 14.88 -7.06 7.61
N ALA A 357 15.70 -6.04 7.93
CA ALA A 357 16.69 -5.48 6.99
C ALA A 357 17.68 -6.51 6.44
N GLU A 358 17.92 -7.60 7.17
CA GLU A 358 18.77 -8.69 6.72
C GLU A 358 18.21 -9.46 5.53
N LYS A 359 16.89 -9.41 5.34
CA LYS A 359 16.15 -10.13 4.30
C LYS A 359 15.60 -9.19 3.21
N ASP A 360 15.27 -7.95 3.56
CA ASP A 360 14.72 -6.94 2.62
C ASP A 360 15.83 -6.34 1.75
N LYS A 361 16.42 -7.18 0.91
CA LYS A 361 17.57 -6.85 0.05
C LYS A 361 17.26 -6.93 -1.45
N TYR A 362 16.04 -7.28 -1.81
CA TYR A 362 15.66 -7.39 -3.21
C TYR A 362 15.02 -6.10 -3.70
N VAL A 363 15.54 -5.60 -4.82
CA VAL A 363 15.08 -4.34 -5.42
C VAL A 363 14.76 -4.57 -6.91
N LEU A 364 13.60 -4.12 -7.33
CA LEU A 364 13.17 -4.06 -8.71
C LEU A 364 13.67 -2.73 -9.29
N MET A 365 14.51 -2.77 -10.29
CA MET A 365 15.05 -1.60 -10.94
C MET A 365 14.80 -1.64 -12.44
N GLY A 366 14.51 -0.51 -13.03
CA GLY A 366 14.30 -0.48 -14.46
C GLY A 366 13.87 0.87 -14.98
N GLN A 367 13.29 0.83 -16.17
CA GLN A 367 12.69 2.00 -16.79
C GLN A 367 11.49 1.59 -17.64
N PHE A 368 10.53 2.46 -17.74
CA PHE A 368 9.38 2.30 -18.62
C PHE A 368 9.10 3.59 -19.39
N ARG A 369 8.22 3.49 -20.38
CA ARG A 369 7.75 4.60 -21.19
C ARG A 369 6.27 4.79 -20.95
N GLY A 370 5.85 6.04 -20.69
CA GLY A 370 4.44 6.41 -20.56
C GLY A 370 3.76 6.64 -21.92
N THR A 371 2.44 6.67 -21.93
CA THR A 371 1.63 6.78 -23.17
C THR A 371 1.45 8.20 -23.69
N SER A 372 1.74 9.24 -22.91
CA SER A 372 1.56 10.65 -23.31
C SER A 372 2.79 11.21 -24.02
N ALA A 373 2.59 11.73 -25.23
CA ALA A 373 3.69 12.26 -26.06
C ALA A 373 4.23 13.62 -25.57
N ASN A 374 3.38 14.43 -24.95
CA ASN A 374 3.70 15.80 -24.57
C ASN A 374 3.78 16.04 -23.05
N VAL A 375 3.39 15.08 -22.23
CA VAL A 375 3.45 15.18 -20.77
C VAL A 375 4.61 14.36 -20.22
N ILE A 376 5.44 15.01 -19.41
CA ILE A 376 6.60 14.42 -18.75
C ILE A 376 6.34 14.39 -17.26
N SER A 377 6.15 13.21 -16.69
CA SER A 377 6.02 13.06 -15.23
C SER A 377 7.41 13.14 -14.58
N LEU A 378 7.52 13.95 -13.55
CA LEU A 378 8.79 14.22 -12.86
C LEU A 378 9.05 13.23 -11.72
N GLY A 379 8.06 12.40 -11.37
CA GLY A 379 8.16 11.46 -10.26
C GLY A 379 8.44 12.17 -8.92
N ALA A 380 7.97 13.38 -8.77
CA ALA A 380 8.05 14.21 -7.57
C ALA A 380 6.79 15.05 -7.48
N TYR A 381 6.36 15.39 -6.27
CA TYR A 381 5.17 16.19 -5.99
C TYR A 381 5.59 17.44 -5.21
N ASN A 382 4.75 18.49 -5.23
CA ASN A 382 5.01 19.74 -4.50
C ASN A 382 6.41 20.32 -4.80
N ILE A 383 6.75 20.35 -6.08
CA ILE A 383 8.03 20.84 -6.56
C ILE A 383 8.11 22.36 -6.31
N PRO A 384 9.25 22.91 -5.84
CA PRO A 384 9.39 24.34 -5.67
C PRO A 384 9.18 25.09 -6.98
N GLN A 385 8.34 26.12 -6.96
CA GLN A 385 8.04 26.91 -8.15
C GLN A 385 9.31 27.58 -8.69
N GLY A 386 9.55 27.47 -10.00
CA GLY A 386 10.74 27.99 -10.67
C GLY A 386 11.99 27.12 -10.55
N SER A 387 11.92 25.94 -9.92
CA SER A 387 13.07 25.02 -9.81
C SER A 387 13.20 24.06 -11.00
N VAL A 388 12.19 24.01 -11.88
CA VAL A 388 12.18 23.14 -13.04
C VAL A 388 12.85 23.81 -14.23
N VAL A 389 13.90 23.20 -14.78
CA VAL A 389 14.57 23.68 -15.97
C VAL A 389 14.44 22.60 -17.08
N VAL A 390 13.86 22.99 -18.20
CA VAL A 390 13.65 22.12 -19.35
C VAL A 390 14.60 22.49 -20.48
N THR A 391 15.29 21.49 -21.03
CA THR A 391 16.18 21.68 -22.18
C THR A 391 15.80 20.72 -23.31
N ALA A 392 15.81 21.19 -24.56
CA ALA A 392 15.60 20.34 -25.73
C ALA A 392 16.75 20.50 -26.72
N GLY A 393 17.39 19.39 -27.06
CA GLY A 393 18.55 19.42 -27.95
C GLY A 393 19.72 20.28 -27.45
N GLY A 394 19.81 20.48 -26.12
CA GLY A 394 20.83 21.34 -25.50
C GLY A 394 20.41 22.83 -25.36
N VAL A 395 19.25 23.22 -25.85
CA VAL A 395 18.72 24.59 -25.71
C VAL A 395 17.74 24.65 -24.54
N THR A 396 17.88 25.62 -23.65
CA THR A 396 16.94 25.85 -22.55
C THR A 396 15.63 26.43 -23.07
N LEU A 397 14.53 25.80 -22.70
CA LEU A 397 13.17 26.19 -23.07
C LEU A 397 12.61 27.25 -22.12
N ALA A 398 11.63 28.03 -22.57
CA ALA A 398 10.95 29.04 -21.76
C ALA A 398 9.63 28.51 -21.20
N GLU A 399 9.46 28.59 -19.88
CA GLU A 399 8.21 28.26 -19.20
C GLU A 399 7.08 29.21 -19.62
N GLY A 400 5.88 28.67 -19.83
CA GLY A 400 4.71 29.41 -20.29
C GLY A 400 4.62 29.58 -21.82
N THR A 401 5.75 29.39 -22.56
CA THR A 401 5.79 29.45 -24.02
C THR A 401 6.06 28.10 -24.66
N ASP A 402 7.14 27.45 -24.25
CA ASP A 402 7.56 26.14 -24.78
C ASP A 402 7.05 24.98 -23.95
N TYR A 403 6.88 25.19 -22.66
CA TYR A 403 6.37 24.21 -21.73
C TYR A 403 5.60 24.84 -20.58
N SER A 404 4.78 24.06 -19.90
CA SER A 404 4.13 24.41 -18.63
C SER A 404 4.45 23.35 -17.57
N VAL A 405 4.45 23.77 -16.31
CA VAL A 405 4.73 22.89 -15.17
C VAL A 405 3.53 22.84 -14.23
N ASP A 406 3.07 21.63 -13.94
CA ASP A 406 2.24 21.39 -12.75
C ASP A 406 3.16 21.05 -11.57
N TYR A 407 3.47 22.07 -10.79
CA TYR A 407 4.34 21.96 -9.63
C TYR A 407 3.74 21.10 -8.51
N SER A 408 2.42 21.00 -8.44
CA SER A 408 1.73 20.20 -7.43
C SER A 408 1.65 18.73 -7.82
N GLY A 409 1.29 18.46 -9.07
CA GLY A 409 1.20 17.09 -9.62
C GLY A 409 2.55 16.52 -10.09
N GLY A 410 3.57 17.37 -10.23
CA GLY A 410 4.90 16.95 -10.68
C GLY A 410 4.95 16.55 -12.14
N GLU A 411 4.32 17.35 -13.01
CA GLU A 411 4.26 17.11 -14.44
C GLU A 411 4.72 18.32 -15.24
N VAL A 412 5.45 18.08 -16.33
CA VAL A 412 5.81 19.08 -17.33
C VAL A 412 5.08 18.76 -18.62
N THR A 413 4.32 19.70 -19.13
CA THR A 413 3.67 19.59 -20.45
C THR A 413 4.43 20.42 -21.48
N ILE A 414 4.92 19.78 -22.52
CA ILE A 414 5.55 20.47 -23.65
C ILE A 414 4.44 21.08 -24.53
N LEU A 415 4.44 22.38 -24.65
CA LEU A 415 3.47 23.15 -25.44
C LEU A 415 3.93 23.31 -26.88
N ASN A 416 5.22 23.37 -27.11
CA ASN A 416 5.81 23.54 -28.43
C ASN A 416 5.80 22.24 -29.22
N GLN A 417 4.81 22.09 -30.12
CA GLN A 417 4.60 20.90 -30.93
C GLN A 417 5.78 20.56 -31.83
N SER A 418 6.55 21.55 -32.27
CA SER A 418 7.70 21.32 -33.16
C SER A 418 8.82 20.52 -32.48
N ILE A 419 8.97 20.62 -31.15
CA ILE A 419 9.94 19.85 -30.36
C ILE A 419 9.51 18.38 -30.32
N ILE A 420 8.22 18.13 -30.20
CA ILE A 420 7.63 16.79 -30.16
C ILE A 420 7.77 16.12 -31.53
N ASP A 421 7.37 16.82 -32.58
CA ASP A 421 7.38 16.31 -33.95
C ASP A 421 8.80 16.04 -34.48
N ALA A 422 9.76 16.88 -34.09
CA ALA A 422 11.17 16.69 -34.42
C ALA A 422 11.82 15.51 -33.66
N GLY A 423 11.15 14.92 -32.68
CA GLY A 423 11.71 13.85 -31.86
C GLY A 423 12.93 14.27 -31.05
N THR A 424 13.05 15.57 -30.73
CA THR A 424 14.18 16.13 -30.00
C THR A 424 14.21 15.58 -28.57
N SER A 425 15.40 15.24 -28.08
CA SER A 425 15.56 14.81 -26.70
C SER A 425 15.31 15.97 -25.75
N VAL A 426 14.32 15.81 -24.86
CA VAL A 426 13.98 16.78 -23.82
C VAL A 426 14.52 16.28 -22.49
N ASN A 427 15.32 17.11 -21.81
CA ASN A 427 15.80 16.84 -20.47
C ASN A 427 15.18 17.83 -19.50
N VAL A 428 14.62 17.33 -18.42
CA VAL A 428 14.07 18.13 -17.33
C VAL A 428 14.92 17.91 -16.11
N SER A 429 15.45 18.98 -15.55
CA SER A 429 16.10 19.00 -14.24
C SER A 429 15.22 19.75 -13.25
N LEU A 430 15.09 19.22 -12.05
CA LEU A 430 14.29 19.79 -10.99
C LEU A 430 15.01 19.67 -9.65
N GLU A 431 14.78 20.62 -8.77
CA GLU A 431 15.06 20.44 -7.36
C GLU A 431 13.84 19.79 -6.73
N SER A 432 14.01 18.56 -6.30
CA SER A 432 12.98 17.88 -5.54
C SER A 432 13.18 18.25 -4.07
N ASN A 433 12.25 18.99 -3.50
CA ASN A 433 11.97 18.86 -2.09
C ASN A 433 11.29 17.50 -1.96
N THR A 434 12.11 16.44 -1.97
CA THR A 434 11.57 15.09 -1.82
C THR A 434 10.73 15.08 -0.57
N ASP A 435 9.44 14.82 -0.80
CA ASP A 435 8.46 14.42 0.19
C ASP A 435 8.80 14.80 1.63
N TYR A 436 7.98 15.55 2.27
CA TYR A 436 7.82 15.78 3.71
C TYR A 436 8.91 15.23 4.68
N ALA A 437 9.99 14.64 4.17
CA ALA A 437 10.98 13.83 4.84
C ALA A 437 12.43 14.07 4.40
N GLN A 438 12.86 15.30 4.12
CA GLN A 438 14.30 15.52 4.03
C GLN A 438 14.93 15.79 5.38
N GLU A 439 15.53 14.75 5.92
CA GLU A 439 16.47 14.87 7.03
C GLU A 439 17.65 15.75 6.60
N ARG A 440 17.93 16.78 7.37
CA ARG A 440 19.09 17.62 7.14
C ARG A 440 20.33 16.85 7.55
N LYS A 441 21.16 16.45 6.59
CA LYS A 441 22.41 15.73 6.83
C LYS A 441 23.59 16.72 6.79
N THR A 442 24.39 16.71 7.85
CA THR A 442 25.60 17.53 7.94
C THR A 442 26.76 16.59 8.18
N MET A 443 27.79 16.67 7.33
CA MET A 443 29.01 15.91 7.45
C MET A 443 30.20 16.83 7.59
N PHE A 444 31.04 16.56 8.57
CA PHE A 444 32.34 17.19 8.77
C PHE A 444 33.42 16.12 8.73
N GLY A 445 34.44 16.32 7.93
CA GLY A 445 35.58 15.42 7.81
C GLY A 445 36.91 16.14 7.87
N LEU A 446 37.83 15.63 8.65
CA LEU A 446 39.20 16.09 8.77
C LEU A 446 40.13 14.91 8.60
N ASN A 447 41.06 15.03 7.64
CA ASN A 447 42.19 14.09 7.49
C ASN A 447 43.48 14.86 7.63
N TRP A 448 44.39 14.34 8.44
CA TRP A 448 45.70 14.91 8.65
C TRP A 448 46.77 13.82 8.50
N GLU A 449 47.91 14.24 8.00
CA GLU A 449 49.07 13.41 7.78
C GLU A 449 50.29 14.20 8.20
N TYR A 450 51.15 13.57 8.99
CA TYR A 450 52.32 14.20 9.55
C TYR A 450 53.54 13.26 9.42
N ASP A 451 54.51 13.70 8.65
CA ASP A 451 55.79 13.01 8.47
C ASP A 451 56.73 13.45 9.60
N ILE A 452 56.83 12.62 10.66
CA ILE A 452 57.75 12.90 11.76
C ILE A 452 59.19 12.71 11.32
N SER A 453 59.41 11.81 10.41
CA SER A 453 60.69 11.59 9.76
C SER A 453 60.48 10.91 8.40
N LYS A 454 61.57 10.81 7.57
CA LYS A 454 61.55 10.06 6.29
C LYS A 454 61.08 8.59 6.44
N ASN A 455 61.12 8.08 7.67
CA ASN A 455 60.87 6.70 7.98
C ASN A 455 59.68 6.48 8.91
N PHE A 456 59.04 7.57 9.36
CA PHE A 456 57.93 7.50 10.32
C PHE A 456 56.87 8.51 9.95
N GLN A 457 55.71 8.00 9.59
CA GLN A 457 54.51 8.76 9.21
C GLN A 457 53.38 8.43 10.18
N LEU A 458 52.72 9.46 10.66
CA LEU A 458 51.54 9.38 11.48
C LEU A 458 50.40 10.09 10.74
N SER A 459 49.26 9.42 10.57
CA SER A 459 48.08 10.03 9.97
C SER A 459 46.83 9.75 10.81
N GLY A 460 45.85 10.60 10.68
CA GLY A 460 44.59 10.40 11.37
C GLY A 460 43.43 10.99 10.62
N THR A 461 42.30 10.37 10.81
CA THR A 461 41.02 10.76 10.21
C THR A 461 39.99 10.97 11.30
N PHE A 462 39.23 12.03 11.19
CA PHE A 462 38.05 12.30 12.01
C PHE A 462 36.89 12.62 11.09
N GLN A 463 35.75 11.98 11.27
CA GLN A 463 34.52 12.24 10.54
C GLN A 463 33.34 12.28 11.51
N HIS A 464 32.46 13.21 11.31
CA HIS A 464 31.23 13.34 12.08
C HIS A 464 30.06 13.55 11.13
N LEU A 465 29.06 12.67 11.22
CA LEU A 465 27.81 12.74 10.48
C LEU A 465 26.68 13.01 11.47
N SER A 466 25.93 14.07 11.23
CA SER A 466 24.75 14.43 12.02
C SER A 466 23.54 14.61 11.12
N GLU A 467 22.46 13.93 11.44
CA GLU A 467 21.15 14.05 10.80
C GLU A 467 20.18 14.75 11.76
N GLN A 468 19.42 15.70 11.24
CA GLN A 468 18.38 16.36 12.00
C GLN A 468 17.02 15.84 11.54
N PRO A 469 16.20 15.23 12.43
CA PRO A 469 14.90 14.71 12.06
C PRO A 469 13.93 15.83 11.70
N LEU A 470 13.01 15.53 10.80
CA LEU A 470 11.93 16.45 10.41
C LEU A 470 10.76 16.45 11.37
N THR A 471 10.55 15.33 12.03
CA THR A 471 9.50 15.14 13.01
C THR A 471 10.11 14.85 14.37
N ASN A 472 9.50 15.34 15.43
CA ASN A 472 9.95 15.08 16.79
C ASN A 472 9.75 13.60 17.19
N LYS A 473 8.82 12.89 16.52
CA LYS A 473 8.58 11.46 16.70
C LYS A 473 9.14 10.71 15.51
N VAL A 474 10.05 9.80 15.75
CA VAL A 474 10.76 9.01 14.75
C VAL A 474 10.46 7.54 14.99
N ASN A 475 10.13 6.81 13.93
CA ASN A 475 9.87 5.39 14.01
C ASN A 475 11.17 4.60 14.25
N MET A 476 11.06 3.50 14.97
CA MET A 476 12.15 2.56 15.16
C MET A 476 12.67 2.06 13.80
N GLY A 477 14.00 2.11 13.61
CA GLY A 477 14.65 1.79 12.32
C GLY A 477 14.83 2.97 11.37
N SER A 478 14.25 4.15 11.70
CA SER A 478 14.40 5.39 10.94
C SER A 478 15.04 6.48 11.80
N GLU A 479 15.80 6.09 12.82
CA GLU A 479 16.45 7.04 13.70
C GLU A 479 17.49 7.86 12.94
N PRO A 480 17.52 9.19 13.14
CA PRO A 480 18.51 10.04 12.53
C PRO A 480 19.90 9.74 13.07
N LEU A 481 20.86 9.60 12.18
CA LEU A 481 22.23 9.25 12.51
C LEU A 481 22.98 10.42 13.16
N ASN A 482 23.73 10.12 14.21
CA ASN A 482 24.67 11.04 14.84
C ASN A 482 25.94 10.28 15.21
N ASN A 483 26.76 9.98 14.23
CA ASN A 483 27.89 9.10 14.37
C ASN A 483 29.21 9.85 14.21
N THR A 484 30.17 9.51 15.03
CA THR A 484 31.54 9.97 14.91
C THR A 484 32.47 8.79 14.65
N ILE A 485 33.27 8.88 13.64
CA ILE A 485 34.35 7.91 13.39
C ILE A 485 35.69 8.65 13.45
N TRP A 486 36.65 8.07 14.13
CA TRP A 486 38.00 8.56 14.14
C TRP A 486 38.99 7.40 14.05
N GLY A 487 40.15 7.67 13.49
CA GLY A 487 41.16 6.65 13.32
C GLY A 487 42.55 7.26 13.29
N LEU A 488 43.50 6.44 13.64
CA LEU A 488 44.94 6.73 13.59
C LEU A 488 45.61 5.64 12.77
N ASN A 489 46.55 6.06 11.93
CA ASN A 489 47.36 5.16 11.12
C ASN A 489 48.84 5.51 11.33
N ILE A 490 49.65 4.51 11.57
CA ILE A 490 51.09 4.62 11.80
C ILE A 490 51.78 3.78 10.75
N ASN A 491 52.71 4.41 10.02
CA ASN A 491 53.62 3.74 9.11
C ASN A 491 55.04 4.04 9.50
N TRP A 492 55.79 2.98 9.78
CA TRP A 492 57.20 3.11 10.06
C TRP A 492 57.97 2.09 9.24
N LYS A 493 59.04 2.56 8.60
CA LYS A 493 59.94 1.73 7.82
C LYS A 493 61.38 2.14 8.11
N LYS A 494 62.21 1.19 8.51
CA LYS A 494 63.64 1.45 8.80
C LYS A 494 64.50 0.38 8.19
N GLU A 495 65.57 0.78 7.50
CA GLU A 495 66.66 -0.12 7.10
C GLU A 495 67.52 -0.37 8.33
N SER A 496 67.88 -1.62 8.58
CA SER A 496 68.61 -2.04 9.76
C SER A 496 69.76 -2.96 9.33
N GLN A 497 70.99 -2.45 9.42
CA GLN A 497 72.18 -3.23 9.20
C GLN A 497 72.35 -4.32 10.26
N TRP A 498 71.92 -4.04 11.48
CA TRP A 498 71.90 -5.03 12.56
C TRP A 498 71.05 -6.26 12.18
N LEU A 499 69.87 -6.04 11.62
CA LEU A 499 69.00 -7.11 11.14
C LEU A 499 69.63 -7.91 9.99
N THR A 500 70.24 -7.20 9.06
CA THR A 500 71.02 -7.85 7.99
C THR A 500 72.09 -8.76 8.51
N ASN A 501 72.91 -8.29 9.48
CA ASN A 501 73.98 -9.06 10.09
C ASN A 501 73.48 -10.22 10.93
N MET A 502 72.27 -10.11 11.46
CA MET A 502 71.62 -11.19 12.21
C MET A 502 71.09 -12.27 11.27
N LEU A 503 70.46 -11.90 10.21
CA LEU A 503 69.96 -12.83 9.18
C LEU A 503 71.03 -13.49 8.37
N ASP A 504 72.17 -12.82 8.14
CA ASP A 504 73.34 -13.37 7.42
C ASP A 504 74.05 -14.47 8.21
N LYS A 505 73.78 -14.61 9.52
CA LYS A 505 74.24 -15.74 10.35
C LYS A 505 73.46 -17.02 10.10
N ILE A 506 72.37 -16.97 9.37
CA ILE A 506 71.59 -18.17 9.05
C ILE A 506 72.28 -18.93 7.92
N PRO A 507 72.61 -20.23 8.10
CA PRO A 507 73.24 -21.03 7.09
C PRO A 507 72.44 -20.99 5.76
N LEU A 508 73.15 -20.76 4.64
CA LEU A 508 72.58 -20.67 3.29
C LEU A 508 71.99 -19.31 2.89
N LEU A 509 72.02 -18.29 3.77
CA LEU A 509 71.60 -16.94 3.42
C LEU A 509 72.86 -16.04 3.33
N HIS A 510 73.02 -15.38 2.16
CA HIS A 510 74.03 -14.33 1.98
C HIS A 510 73.31 -13.05 1.54
N LEU A 511 73.17 -12.09 2.46
CA LEU A 511 72.49 -10.85 2.24
C LEU A 511 73.46 -9.75 1.83
N THR A 512 73.32 -9.28 0.60
CA THR A 512 74.17 -8.21 0.00
C THR A 512 73.58 -6.81 0.13
N GLN A 513 72.31 -6.74 0.55
CA GLN A 513 71.60 -5.45 0.70
C GLN A 513 71.06 -5.30 2.14
N PRO A 514 70.91 -4.04 2.63
CA PRO A 514 70.34 -3.79 3.94
C PRO A 514 68.90 -4.33 4.05
N SER A 515 68.67 -5.10 5.10
CA SER A 515 67.32 -5.60 5.44
C SER A 515 66.46 -4.45 5.96
N SER A 516 65.24 -4.41 5.60
CA SER A 516 64.27 -3.41 6.10
C SER A 516 63.23 -4.04 7.03
N ILE A 517 62.90 -3.31 8.06
CA ILE A 517 61.78 -3.59 8.93
C ILE A 517 60.69 -2.55 8.62
N SER A 518 59.48 -2.98 8.35
CA SER A 518 58.33 -2.10 8.24
C SER A 518 57.27 -2.52 9.27
N PHE A 519 56.68 -1.52 9.89
CA PHE A 519 55.54 -1.66 10.78
C PHE A 519 54.46 -0.73 10.29
N SER A 520 53.23 -1.27 10.05
CA SER A 520 52.04 -0.47 9.78
C SER A 520 50.96 -0.90 10.77
N GLY A 521 50.30 0.07 11.39
CA GLY A 521 49.23 -0.16 12.33
C GLY A 521 48.10 0.81 12.10
N GLU A 522 46.89 0.30 12.13
CA GLU A 522 45.68 1.09 12.01
C GLU A 522 44.80 0.88 13.22
N PHE A 523 44.21 1.94 13.71
CA PHE A 523 43.17 1.92 14.74
C PHE A 523 42.02 2.79 14.28
N ALA A 524 40.80 2.25 14.33
CA ALA A 524 39.60 3.01 14.04
C ALA A 524 38.52 2.70 15.10
N GLN A 525 37.79 3.72 15.48
CA GLN A 525 36.69 3.62 16.41
C GLN A 525 35.49 4.38 15.88
N LEU A 526 34.35 3.71 15.82
CA LEU A 526 33.03 4.30 15.58
C LEU A 526 32.36 4.57 16.93
N ILE A 527 31.96 5.80 17.16
CA ILE A 527 31.19 6.23 18.32
C ILE A 527 29.78 6.54 17.80
N ALA A 528 28.83 5.70 18.12
CA ALA A 528 27.43 5.95 17.85
C ALA A 528 26.91 6.97 18.85
N GLY A 529 26.34 8.05 18.37
CA GLY A 529 25.72 9.10 19.16
C GLY A 529 24.20 9.07 19.03
N GLN A 530 23.53 9.77 19.94
CA GLN A 530 22.10 10.00 19.86
C GLN A 530 21.82 11.30 19.11
N SER A 531 20.79 11.30 18.26
CA SER A 531 20.35 12.52 17.61
C SER A 531 19.61 13.42 18.59
N HIS A 532 19.99 14.71 18.59
CA HIS A 532 19.27 15.73 19.33
C HIS A 532 18.16 16.29 18.44
N GLY A 533 16.91 16.12 18.81
CA GLY A 533 15.75 16.64 18.06
C GLY A 533 14.58 15.68 17.97
N THR A 534 14.76 14.46 18.48
CA THR A 534 13.64 13.54 18.71
C THR A 534 13.02 13.80 20.08
N GLN A 535 11.71 13.60 20.20
CA GLN A 535 11.01 13.73 21.46
C GLN A 535 11.55 12.68 22.45
N ASP A 536 11.95 13.10 23.63
CA ASP A 536 12.50 12.26 24.69
C ASP A 536 13.77 11.47 24.29
N ASN A 537 14.44 11.83 23.18
CA ASN A 537 15.54 11.09 22.57
C ASN A 537 15.22 9.60 22.34
N ALA A 538 13.95 9.30 22.03
CA ALA A 538 13.44 7.96 21.84
C ALA A 538 12.92 7.78 20.40
N SER A 539 12.95 6.53 19.93
CA SER A 539 12.23 6.08 18.74
C SER A 539 10.98 5.30 19.15
N TYR A 540 9.96 5.36 18.31
CA TYR A 540 8.66 4.78 18.58
C TYR A 540 8.46 3.54 17.70
N ILE A 541 8.00 2.43 18.27
CA ILE A 541 7.60 1.24 17.51
C ILE A 541 6.26 1.50 16.84
N ASP A 542 5.33 2.08 17.59
CA ASP A 542 4.03 2.55 17.11
C ASP A 542 3.49 3.56 18.11
N ASP A 543 2.98 4.68 17.65
CA ASP A 543 2.35 5.70 18.49
C ASP A 543 0.82 5.59 18.48
N PHE A 544 0.29 4.62 17.74
CA PHE A 544 -1.15 4.37 17.53
C PHE A 544 -1.93 5.57 16.97
N GLU A 545 -1.25 6.60 16.48
CA GLU A 545 -1.90 7.78 15.91
C GLU A 545 -2.66 7.45 14.61
N ASN A 546 -2.18 6.47 13.86
CA ASN A 546 -2.82 5.98 12.63
C ASN A 546 -3.89 4.92 12.85
N THR A 547 -4.07 4.44 14.08
CA THR A 547 -5.11 3.46 14.42
C THR A 547 -6.44 4.10 14.84
N LYS A 548 -6.56 5.42 14.64
CA LYS A 548 -7.79 6.14 14.98
C LYS A 548 -8.90 5.78 14.00
N ASN A 549 -9.95 5.17 14.49
CA ASN A 549 -11.22 5.14 13.79
C ASN A 549 -11.86 6.52 13.89
N THR A 550 -11.85 7.25 12.80
CA THR A 550 -12.48 8.57 12.75
C THR A 550 -13.97 8.38 12.47
N ILE A 551 -14.79 8.75 13.42
CA ILE A 551 -16.23 8.90 13.19
C ILE A 551 -16.43 10.32 12.72
N ASP A 552 -16.76 10.50 11.44
CA ASP A 552 -17.07 11.82 10.90
C ASP A 552 -18.50 12.23 11.33
N VAL A 553 -18.55 13.14 12.27
CA VAL A 553 -19.82 13.75 12.73
C VAL A 553 -20.17 15.03 11.97
N SER A 554 -19.30 15.46 11.04
CA SER A 554 -19.49 16.68 10.25
C SER A 554 -20.42 16.49 9.06
N THR A 555 -20.56 15.25 8.59
CA THR A 555 -21.41 14.93 7.43
C THR A 555 -22.85 14.71 7.84
N PRO A 556 -23.78 15.63 7.53
CA PRO A 556 -25.17 15.51 7.99
C PRO A 556 -25.90 14.24 7.52
N THR A 557 -25.47 13.69 6.37
CA THR A 557 -26.07 12.48 5.78
C THR A 557 -25.69 11.19 6.54
N SER A 558 -24.67 11.24 7.39
CA SER A 558 -24.29 10.11 8.24
C SER A 558 -25.06 10.06 9.57
N TRP A 559 -25.83 11.09 9.86
CA TRP A 559 -26.63 11.14 11.09
C TRP A 559 -27.86 10.27 10.95
N ILE A 560 -28.04 9.35 11.90
CA ILE A 560 -29.18 8.44 11.96
C ILE A 560 -29.85 8.55 13.33
N ILE A 561 -31.11 8.14 13.38
CA ILE A 561 -31.85 8.04 14.64
C ILE A 561 -31.20 6.95 15.50
N SER A 562 -30.78 7.33 16.69
CA SER A 562 -30.25 6.42 17.70
C SER A 562 -31.34 5.81 18.56
N SER A 563 -31.07 4.66 19.16
CA SER A 563 -31.84 4.13 20.27
C SER A 563 -31.64 4.99 21.51
N VAL A 564 -32.68 5.08 22.36
CA VAL A 564 -32.56 5.77 23.64
C VAL A 564 -31.64 4.96 24.56
N PRO A 565 -30.68 5.60 25.27
CA PRO A 565 -29.80 4.89 26.19
C PRO A 565 -30.56 4.15 27.28
N SER A 566 -30.10 2.97 27.66
CA SER A 566 -30.76 2.08 28.64
C SER A 566 -30.86 2.65 30.06
N MET A 567 -30.11 3.72 30.33
CA MET A 567 -30.20 4.44 31.61
C MET A 567 -31.56 5.14 31.82
N PHE A 568 -32.31 5.39 30.75
CA PHE A 568 -33.65 5.95 30.80
C PHE A 568 -34.65 4.80 30.83
N GLN A 569 -35.08 4.42 32.06
CA GLN A 569 -35.93 3.24 32.28
C GLN A 569 -37.29 3.36 31.58
N GLU A 570 -37.84 4.56 31.44
CA GLU A 570 -39.09 4.85 30.78
C GLU A 570 -39.08 4.48 29.28
N SER A 571 -37.91 4.40 28.68
CA SER A 571 -37.75 4.01 27.28
C SER A 571 -37.49 2.52 27.08
N ASN A 572 -37.29 1.74 28.15
CA ASN A 572 -36.94 0.33 28.13
C ASN A 572 -38.11 -0.65 27.99
N ASP A 573 -39.32 -0.17 27.77
CA ASP A 573 -40.47 -1.05 27.53
C ASP A 573 -40.36 -1.70 26.13
N LYS A 574 -39.69 -2.83 26.08
CA LYS A 574 -39.33 -3.52 24.84
C LYS A 574 -40.50 -4.12 24.07
N ASN A 575 -41.63 -4.30 24.72
CA ASN A 575 -42.76 -5.06 24.17
C ASN A 575 -43.97 -4.19 23.82
N THR A 576 -43.90 -2.90 24.00
CA THR A 576 -45.03 -2.00 23.75
C THR A 576 -44.55 -0.73 23.04
N LEU A 577 -45.48 0.01 22.44
CA LEU A 577 -45.21 1.32 21.85
C LEU A 577 -45.06 2.44 22.91
N ARG A 578 -45.15 2.11 24.20
CA ARG A 578 -45.07 3.09 25.30
C ARG A 578 -43.74 3.84 25.34
N SER A 579 -42.63 3.19 24.96
CA SER A 579 -41.31 3.84 24.86
C SER A 579 -41.27 5.03 23.89
N GLY A 580 -42.24 5.10 22.96
CA GLY A 580 -42.38 6.22 22.02
C GLY A 580 -43.13 7.42 22.62
N PHE A 581 -43.83 7.24 23.75
CA PHE A 581 -44.68 8.31 24.34
C PHE A 581 -43.83 9.46 24.91
N ASN A 582 -42.64 9.18 25.39
CA ASN A 582 -41.75 10.16 25.99
C ASN A 582 -40.73 10.76 24.97
N ARG A 583 -41.08 10.78 23.71
CA ARG A 583 -40.25 11.38 22.66
C ARG A 583 -40.83 12.70 22.18
N SER A 584 -40.00 13.73 22.21
CA SER A 584 -40.33 15.04 21.62
C SER A 584 -40.17 15.03 20.13
N ARG A 585 -40.89 15.91 19.46
CA ARG A 585 -40.76 16.11 18.03
C ARG A 585 -39.44 16.84 17.71
N MET A 586 -38.67 16.26 16.81
CA MET A 586 -37.50 16.89 16.23
C MET A 586 -37.45 16.58 14.72
N ALA A 587 -37.03 17.55 13.95
CA ALA A 587 -36.73 17.36 12.56
C ALA A 587 -35.31 17.85 12.28
N TRP A 588 -34.57 17.12 11.46
CA TRP A 588 -33.31 17.58 10.89
C TRP A 588 -33.31 17.32 9.38
N TYR A 589 -32.71 18.22 8.65
CA TYR A 589 -32.63 18.13 7.19
C TYR A 589 -31.49 19.00 6.67
N THR A 590 -30.97 18.60 5.53
CA THR A 590 -30.05 19.42 4.72
C THR A 590 -30.82 20.06 3.58
N ILE A 591 -30.43 21.27 3.20
CA ILE A 591 -31.07 21.98 2.10
C ILE A 591 -30.33 21.64 0.82
N ASP A 592 -31.05 21.23 -0.22
CA ASP A 592 -30.48 20.98 -1.52
C ASP A 592 -29.83 22.27 -2.06
N PRO A 593 -28.56 22.21 -2.53
CA PRO A 593 -27.87 23.35 -3.11
C PRO A 593 -28.63 24.06 -4.24
N LEU A 594 -29.57 23.38 -4.88
CA LEU A 594 -30.45 23.98 -5.87
C LEU A 594 -31.22 25.19 -5.33
N PHE A 595 -31.66 25.13 -4.07
CA PHE A 595 -32.43 26.18 -3.40
C PHE A 595 -31.57 27.26 -2.76
N THR A 596 -30.26 27.05 -2.63
CA THR A 596 -29.36 27.99 -1.96
C THR A 596 -28.52 28.80 -2.96
N ARG A 597 -28.39 28.34 -4.20
CA ARG A 597 -27.51 28.95 -5.23
C ARG A 597 -28.28 29.89 -6.14
N ARG A 598 -28.13 31.18 -5.95
CA ARG A 598 -28.69 32.23 -6.81
C ARG A 598 -28.18 32.18 -8.24
N SER A 599 -26.94 31.78 -8.45
CA SER A 599 -26.29 31.72 -9.77
C SER A 599 -26.68 30.50 -10.60
N SER A 600 -27.30 29.49 -10.01
CA SER A 600 -27.66 28.27 -10.72
C SER A 600 -28.80 28.52 -11.71
N SER A 601 -28.66 28.06 -12.94
CA SER A 601 -29.73 28.09 -13.95
C SER A 601 -30.92 27.20 -13.55
N LEU A 602 -30.67 26.19 -12.73
CA LEU A 602 -31.67 25.22 -12.27
C LEU A 602 -32.51 25.73 -11.11
N THR A 603 -32.03 26.76 -10.36
CA THR A 603 -32.79 27.31 -9.23
C THR A 603 -34.07 28.00 -9.79
N PRO A 604 -35.25 27.68 -9.22
CA PRO A 604 -36.52 28.27 -9.63
C PRO A 604 -36.49 29.80 -9.62
N GLY A 605 -37.07 30.43 -10.63
CA GLY A 605 -37.03 31.90 -10.81
C GLY A 605 -37.62 32.68 -9.65
N HIS A 606 -38.71 32.17 -9.02
CA HIS A 606 -39.33 32.80 -7.87
C HIS A 606 -38.43 32.79 -6.63
N ILE A 607 -37.61 31.74 -6.42
CA ILE A 607 -36.62 31.68 -5.33
C ILE A 607 -35.46 32.63 -5.62
N LYS A 608 -34.99 32.72 -6.88
CA LYS A 608 -33.93 33.62 -7.25
C LYS A 608 -34.28 35.10 -7.09
N SER A 609 -35.56 35.45 -7.33
CA SER A 609 -36.04 36.82 -7.25
C SER A 609 -36.37 37.27 -5.82
N ASP A 610 -36.58 36.36 -4.93
CA ASP A 610 -36.92 36.62 -3.52
C ASP A 610 -35.66 36.55 -2.66
N LEU A 611 -35.10 37.74 -2.36
CA LEU A 611 -33.88 37.83 -1.53
C LEU A 611 -34.13 37.37 -0.10
N ASP A 612 -35.35 37.58 0.41
CA ASP A 612 -35.68 37.18 1.80
C ASP A 612 -35.69 35.65 1.91
N GLN A 613 -36.13 34.93 0.89
CA GLN A 613 -36.05 33.48 0.89
C GLN A 613 -34.61 32.94 0.79
N LEU A 614 -33.79 33.58 -0.04
CA LEU A 614 -32.37 33.20 -0.16
C LEU A 614 -31.54 33.64 1.05
N SER A 615 -31.91 34.71 1.72
CA SER A 615 -31.25 35.22 2.93
C SER A 615 -31.78 34.61 4.21
N ASN A 616 -32.86 33.86 4.16
CA ASN A 616 -33.36 33.11 5.31
C ASN A 616 -32.26 32.17 5.82
N HIS A 617 -31.97 32.22 7.11
CA HIS A 617 -30.91 31.42 7.73
C HIS A 617 -31.10 29.90 7.56
N TYR A 618 -32.28 29.44 7.20
CA TYR A 618 -32.57 28.02 6.93
C TYR A 618 -32.22 27.61 5.51
N VAL A 619 -32.02 28.56 4.57
CA VAL A 619 -31.79 28.26 3.16
C VAL A 619 -30.56 28.97 2.59
N ARG A 620 -29.85 29.76 3.38
CA ARG A 620 -28.67 30.51 2.92
C ARG A 620 -27.47 29.58 2.69
N GLU A 621 -26.78 29.80 1.59
CA GLU A 621 -25.47 29.18 1.35
C GLU A 621 -24.43 29.81 2.28
N ILE A 622 -23.65 28.98 2.97
CA ILE A 622 -22.59 29.38 3.88
C ILE A 622 -21.24 29.02 3.27
N TYR A 623 -20.36 30.01 3.16
CA TYR A 623 -19.03 29.81 2.65
C TYR A 623 -18.04 29.44 3.79
N VAL A 624 -17.04 28.61 3.43
CA VAL A 624 -16.00 28.18 4.41
C VAL A 624 -15.30 29.37 5.04
N ASN A 625 -15.04 30.43 4.27
CA ASN A 625 -14.37 31.64 4.77
C ASN A 625 -15.21 32.46 5.75
N GLU A 626 -16.53 32.32 5.76
CA GLU A 626 -17.37 32.98 6.75
C GLU A 626 -17.17 32.41 8.14
N LEU A 627 -17.00 31.09 8.25
CA LEU A 627 -16.80 30.40 9.52
C LEU A 627 -15.31 30.25 9.90
N PHE A 628 -14.46 30.08 8.89
CA PHE A 628 -13.03 29.82 9.06
C PHE A 628 -12.19 30.81 8.25
N PRO A 629 -12.18 32.10 8.61
CA PRO A 629 -11.53 33.15 7.83
C PRO A 629 -10.01 32.99 7.69
N ASN A 630 -9.39 32.28 8.63
CA ASN A 630 -7.93 32.04 8.64
C ASN A 630 -7.52 30.72 7.99
N ARG A 631 -8.46 29.96 7.45
CA ARG A 631 -8.15 28.70 6.76
C ARG A 631 -7.65 29.00 5.35
N ASP A 632 -6.50 28.43 4.99
CA ASP A 632 -5.99 28.50 3.63
C ASP A 632 -6.96 27.84 2.65
N GLN A 633 -7.39 28.61 1.66
CA GLN A 633 -8.34 28.20 0.64
C GLN A 633 -7.70 28.02 -0.75
N SER A 634 -6.38 28.12 -0.84
CA SER A 634 -5.63 28.00 -2.11
C SER A 634 -5.86 26.66 -2.83
N ALA A 635 -6.23 25.61 -2.09
CA ALA A 635 -6.55 24.29 -2.64
C ALA A 635 -7.86 24.25 -3.45
N TYR A 636 -8.68 25.28 -3.42
CA TYR A 636 -10.00 25.27 -4.07
C TYR A 636 -10.07 26.05 -5.41
N ASN A 637 -8.94 26.24 -6.09
CA ASN A 637 -8.86 26.84 -7.45
C ASN A 637 -9.71 28.11 -7.64
N GLY A 638 -9.73 28.99 -6.66
CA GLY A 638 -10.45 30.28 -6.73
C GLY A 638 -11.99 30.17 -6.65
N SER A 639 -12.56 28.99 -6.51
CA SER A 639 -13.98 28.81 -6.22
C SER A 639 -14.21 28.84 -4.71
N THR A 640 -15.15 29.67 -4.28
CA THR A 640 -15.57 29.71 -2.87
C THR A 640 -16.24 28.37 -2.52
N SER A 641 -15.63 27.64 -1.59
CA SER A 641 -16.20 26.38 -1.09
C SER A 641 -17.37 26.68 -0.16
N THR A 642 -18.47 25.97 -0.34
CA THR A 642 -19.67 26.05 0.50
C THR A 642 -19.74 24.88 1.46
N LEU A 643 -20.30 25.11 2.64
CA LEU A 643 -20.54 24.11 3.67
C LEU A 643 -21.97 23.58 3.58
N SER A 644 -22.12 22.26 3.72
CA SER A 644 -23.43 21.65 3.95
C SER A 644 -23.86 21.95 5.39
N ILE A 645 -25.06 22.49 5.53
CA ILE A 645 -25.61 22.87 6.82
C ILE A 645 -26.73 21.90 7.19
N LEU A 646 -26.66 21.38 8.41
CA LEU A 646 -27.73 20.63 9.03
C LEU A 646 -28.65 21.58 9.77
N ASN A 647 -29.90 21.62 9.37
CA ASN A 647 -30.96 22.36 10.07
C ASN A 647 -31.61 21.44 11.09
N LEU A 648 -31.66 21.90 12.32
CA LEU A 648 -32.32 21.22 13.44
C LEU A 648 -33.49 22.05 13.94
N ALA A 649 -34.64 21.43 14.03
CA ALA A 649 -35.84 22.02 14.66
C ALA A 649 -36.30 21.09 15.79
N TYR A 650 -36.35 21.61 16.97
CA TYR A 650 -36.78 20.91 18.17
C TYR A 650 -38.07 21.52 18.73
N TYR A 651 -39.06 20.68 18.95
CA TYR A 651 -40.38 21.06 19.44
C TYR A 651 -40.62 20.32 20.77
N PRO A 652 -40.22 20.91 21.91
CA PRO A 652 -40.30 20.23 23.20
C PRO A 652 -41.72 19.90 23.64
N ASN A 653 -42.70 20.66 23.19
CA ASN A 653 -44.16 20.51 23.55
C ASN A 653 -44.88 19.56 22.60
N GLU A 654 -44.23 19.00 21.61
CA GLU A 654 -44.85 18.10 20.66
C GLU A 654 -44.17 16.72 20.72
N ARG A 655 -45.01 15.68 20.71
CA ARG A 655 -44.51 14.31 20.65
C ARG A 655 -43.99 13.97 19.26
N GLY A 656 -42.87 13.28 19.20
CA GLY A 656 -42.29 12.82 17.96
C GLY A 656 -41.28 11.67 18.13
N PRO A 657 -40.83 11.06 17.04
CA PRO A 657 -40.03 9.82 17.09
C PRO A 657 -38.55 10.01 17.45
N TYR A 658 -38.04 11.22 17.47
CA TYR A 658 -36.59 11.45 17.35
C TYR A 658 -35.88 11.75 18.66
N ASN A 659 -36.63 12.17 19.68
CA ASN A 659 -35.99 12.66 20.89
C ASN A 659 -36.66 12.11 22.13
N PHE A 660 -35.87 11.87 23.15
CA PHE A 660 -36.41 11.44 24.45
C PHE A 660 -36.58 12.64 25.37
N ASN A 661 -37.80 12.78 25.93
CA ASN A 661 -38.09 13.78 26.96
C ASN A 661 -38.98 13.13 28.02
N PRO A 662 -38.44 12.86 29.24
CA PRO A 662 -39.21 12.24 30.31
C PRO A 662 -40.35 13.11 30.84
N ASP A 663 -40.32 14.41 30.57
CA ASP A 663 -41.32 15.37 31.01
C ASP A 663 -42.55 15.51 30.10
N ILE A 664 -42.62 14.74 29.01
CA ILE A 664 -43.79 14.68 28.13
C ILE A 664 -44.80 13.65 28.68
N ASN A 665 -45.99 14.11 28.97
CA ASN A 665 -47.13 13.28 29.36
C ASN A 665 -47.65 12.43 28.18
N TYR A 666 -48.51 11.45 28.53
CA TYR A 666 -49.15 10.59 27.54
C TYR A 666 -49.99 11.36 26.51
N ASP A 667 -50.63 12.45 26.90
CA ASP A 667 -51.41 13.33 26.04
C ASP A 667 -50.58 14.29 25.18
N GLY A 668 -49.25 14.29 25.32
CA GLY A 668 -48.35 15.16 24.61
C GLY A 668 -48.06 16.50 25.28
N THR A 669 -48.61 16.75 26.45
CA THR A 669 -48.33 17.96 27.23
C THR A 669 -47.06 17.81 28.06
N LEU A 670 -46.39 18.93 28.37
CA LEU A 670 -45.22 18.92 29.25
C LEU A 670 -45.66 18.94 30.73
N ASN A 671 -44.98 18.17 31.56
CA ASN A 671 -45.11 18.27 33.03
C ASN A 671 -44.67 19.63 33.56
N ASN A 672 -43.64 20.19 32.90
CA ASN A 672 -43.16 21.53 33.16
C ASN A 672 -43.26 22.40 31.90
N PRO A 673 -44.29 23.25 31.77
CA PRO A 673 -44.48 24.11 30.61
C PRO A 673 -43.36 25.14 30.38
N GLN A 674 -42.51 25.36 31.36
CA GLN A 674 -41.35 26.27 31.25
C GLN A 674 -40.09 25.58 30.76
N GLN A 675 -40.13 24.30 30.48
CA GLN A 675 -39.00 23.56 29.99
C GLN A 675 -38.75 23.90 28.49
N HIS A 676 -37.60 24.46 28.20
CA HIS A 676 -37.18 24.82 26.85
C HIS A 676 -35.98 24.01 26.34
N TRP A 677 -35.55 23.01 27.07
CA TRP A 677 -34.45 22.16 26.69
C TRP A 677 -34.89 20.77 26.28
N GLY A 678 -34.12 20.17 25.47
CA GLY A 678 -34.25 18.79 25.05
C GLY A 678 -32.87 18.24 24.63
N GLY A 679 -32.79 16.94 24.62
CA GLY A 679 -31.55 16.27 24.19
C GLY A 679 -31.75 15.60 22.85
N MET A 680 -30.74 15.67 22.01
CA MET A 680 -30.56 14.86 20.83
C MET A 680 -29.57 13.77 21.18
N MET A 681 -29.95 12.52 21.02
CA MET A 681 -29.12 11.35 21.31
C MET A 681 -28.85 10.56 20.06
#